data_5608437424bc104e9ee1adb3d84bdc69
#
_entry.id   5608437424bc104e9ee1adb3d84bdc69
#
_cell.length_a   1.000
_cell.length_b   1.000
_cell.length_c   1.000
_cell.angle_alpha   90.00
_cell.angle_beta   90.00
_cell.angle_gamma   90.00
#
_symmetry.space_group_name_H-M   'P 1'
#
loop_
_entity.id
_entity.type
_entity.pdbx_description
1 polymer ?
#
loop_
_entity_poly.entity_id
_entity_poly.type
_entity_poly.pdbx_seq_one_letter_code
_entity_poly.pdbx_strand_id
1 'polypeptide(L)'
;MAILMNNSPVAWVLVIATLNGLAGCGGGGGGDSGSAGGLTLSVANAALTEGDVGNSSLPFTVTLSAPEAAVVTVDYATSPGSATAGLDYIATSGTLTFTPGSTSQTFSVLIPGDSNEEPDESFSVLLANVTGNAVLGDATATGTLVNDDSPAGGPFGLGTRPPNPTCLAPPRPDGNATVATVDAFPTAPAFAQPTKILQAPGDGSRWFVLEKGGLLKVFSTSNPSAVTTWLDLAGPVNPAGEGGLLGLAFHPNWPATREVFISYTTDGSPLTSRVSRFILDSVTQPVNVTEQILLTVNQPFDNHNGGDLAFGPDGYLYFGLGDGGSANDPNNYAQNNTRLLGKMLRIDVASVAFPSPGYRIPADNPFAVNVRCGPGANAASCPEIYATGLRNPWRWSFDAPTGDLWLGDVGQGSREEVNRIRRGGNYGWDCREGFIGGPSSCSTAGLLDPVSDYPHADGDGSITGGYVYRGTAIPVLRGRYVFADFSSGRIWALEDDGQGGYSNDQLLDSPFLISAFGSGADGELYIADFSSGRIRRLAPGVGGAPNTIPATLSASGCVAAGNPTQPAAGVIPYRVNAPFWSDFAVKERYFAIPDGTRIARTAAGDFDFPAGSVILKSFRLGGQLIETRLFMRHPDGVWAGYTYEWNAGQTEATRVIGGKTRQVGAQAWIYPSEGECMQCHTAAGGFSLGPQVAQLNGTLTYPTSGQTANQLATLEHINLFTTPLPGPPATLAALVDPADTAAPLTDRARAYLETNCAQCHRPGGPTPTSMDLRAATALAAMNTCNANPQSGGLGITNARVIAPGDAARSVLVARMNRRDVNAMPPIGSNVIDASGVALLTAWVNSLTGCL
;
A
#
# COMPACT_ATOMS: atom_id res chain seq x y z
N MET A 1 -38.33 25.43 -7.57
CA MET A 1 -38.56 26.86 -7.32
C MET A 1 -37.20 27.48 -6.99
N ALA A 2 -36.83 28.44 -7.88
CA ALA A 2 -35.68 29.38 -7.84
C ALA A 2 -34.24 28.80 -7.84
N ILE A 3 -33.73 28.78 -8.93
CA ILE A 3 -32.56 29.26 -9.71
C ILE A 3 -31.96 30.51 -9.06
N LEU A 4 -30.65 30.49 -8.82
CA LEU A 4 -29.78 31.64 -8.88
C LEU A 4 -28.41 31.25 -9.46
N MET A 5 -28.21 31.75 -10.68
CA MET A 5 -26.87 31.85 -11.34
C MET A 5 -26.02 32.88 -10.60
N ASN A 6 -24.75 32.68 -10.54
CA ASN A 6 -23.80 33.75 -10.27
C ASN A 6 -22.55 33.67 -11.18
N ASN A 7 -22.37 34.74 -11.92
CA ASN A 7 -21.32 35.02 -12.89
C ASN A 7 -19.96 35.23 -12.21
N SER A 8 -18.92 34.70 -12.81
CA SER A 8 -17.53 35.10 -12.54
C SER A 8 -17.14 36.27 -13.41
N PRO A 9 -16.44 37.29 -12.91
CA PRO A 9 -15.78 38.26 -13.76
C PRO A 9 -14.33 37.87 -14.02
N VAL A 10 -13.96 37.94 -15.29
CA VAL A 10 -12.59 37.86 -15.80
C VAL A 10 -11.88 39.15 -15.41
N ALA A 11 -10.77 39.07 -14.71
CA ALA A 11 -9.91 40.21 -14.40
C ALA A 11 -8.86 40.38 -15.50
N TRP A 12 -8.93 41.49 -16.19
CA TRP A 12 -7.89 41.98 -17.09
C TRP A 12 -6.78 42.66 -16.26
N VAL A 13 -5.55 42.18 -16.37
CA VAL A 13 -4.40 42.90 -15.82
C VAL A 13 -3.89 43.89 -16.86
N LEU A 14 -4.04 45.16 -16.54
CA LEU A 14 -3.51 46.28 -17.32
C LEU A 14 -2.07 46.53 -16.83
N VAL A 15 -1.07 46.32 -17.69
CA VAL A 15 0.31 46.73 -17.42
C VAL A 15 0.47 48.19 -17.83
N ILE A 16 0.65 49.05 -16.86
CA ILE A 16 0.98 50.49 -17.10
C ILE A 16 2.50 50.60 -17.04
N ALA A 17 3.09 50.95 -18.19
CA ALA A 17 4.49 51.37 -18.26
C ALA A 17 4.59 52.85 -17.88
N THR A 18 5.33 53.15 -16.83
CA THR A 18 5.62 54.54 -16.42
C THR A 18 6.84 55.07 -17.16
N LEU A 19 6.64 56.05 -17.99
CA LEU A 19 7.73 56.90 -18.50
C LEU A 19 8.03 57.99 -17.46
N ASN A 20 9.25 58.11 -17.05
CA ASN A 20 9.79 59.26 -16.32
C ASN A 20 10.24 60.30 -17.31
N GLY A 21 9.55 61.48 -17.34
CA GLY A 21 9.98 62.63 -18.03
C GLY A 21 10.87 63.53 -17.18
N LEU A 22 11.91 64.10 -17.75
CA LEU A 22 12.63 65.23 -17.21
C LEU A 22 12.23 66.47 -18.00
N ALA A 23 11.71 67.43 -17.30
CA ALA A 23 11.40 68.75 -17.79
C ALA A 23 12.64 69.63 -17.86
N GLY A 24 12.77 70.40 -18.92
CA GLY A 24 13.72 71.57 -19.06
C GLY A 24 13.07 72.62 -19.83
N CYS A 25 12.80 73.77 -19.18
CA CYS A 25 12.24 74.98 -19.79
C CYS A 25 13.31 75.83 -20.56
N GLY A 26 12.86 76.42 -21.65
CA GLY A 26 13.59 77.56 -22.27
C GLY A 26 12.90 78.05 -23.54
N GLY A 27 12.23 79.20 -23.42
CA GLY A 27 11.43 79.79 -24.46
C GLY A 27 12.20 80.63 -25.52
N GLY A 28 11.49 81.00 -26.54
CA GLY A 28 11.89 82.07 -27.44
C GLY A 28 11.43 81.87 -28.89
N GLY A 29 10.53 82.65 -29.27
CA GLY A 29 9.70 82.73 -30.42
C GLY A 29 10.32 82.88 -31.82
N GLY A 30 9.47 82.69 -32.78
CA GLY A 30 9.52 83.47 -34.07
C GLY A 30 9.87 82.65 -35.28
N GLY A 31 8.95 82.56 -36.24
CA GLY A 31 9.35 82.49 -37.66
C GLY A 31 8.80 81.25 -38.39
N ASP A 32 7.63 81.44 -38.93
CA ASP A 32 7.01 80.67 -39.96
C ASP A 32 7.91 80.44 -41.18
N SER A 33 8.12 79.20 -41.56
CA SER A 33 8.40 78.83 -42.94
C SER A 33 8.05 77.36 -43.14
N GLY A 34 6.96 77.14 -43.83
CA GLY A 34 6.48 75.80 -44.15
C GLY A 34 7.49 74.99 -44.94
N SER A 35 8.06 73.97 -44.32
CA SER A 35 8.68 72.90 -45.04
C SER A 35 7.62 71.83 -45.16
N ALA A 36 7.16 71.54 -46.42
CA ALA A 36 6.35 70.38 -46.72
C ALA A 36 7.15 69.16 -46.30
N GLY A 37 6.85 68.64 -45.09
CA GLY A 37 7.40 67.32 -44.59
C GLY A 37 6.91 66.25 -45.54
N GLY A 38 7.84 65.68 -46.31
CA GLY A 38 7.59 64.56 -47.20
C GLY A 38 6.99 63.37 -46.40
N LEU A 39 6.05 62.70 -47.02
CA LEU A 39 5.46 61.50 -46.45
C LEU A 39 6.56 60.49 -46.13
N THR A 40 6.50 59.88 -44.94
CA THR A 40 7.52 58.87 -44.48
C THR A 40 6.92 57.52 -44.40
N LEU A 41 7.70 56.54 -44.90
CA LEU A 41 7.41 55.08 -44.77
C LEU A 41 8.29 54.56 -43.66
N SER A 42 7.66 53.77 -42.71
CA SER A 42 8.36 53.16 -41.62
C SER A 42 7.85 51.70 -41.42
N VAL A 43 8.73 50.78 -41.02
CA VAL A 43 8.40 49.38 -40.68
C VAL A 43 8.59 49.18 -39.20
N ALA A 44 7.64 48.49 -38.57
CA ALA A 44 7.68 48.18 -37.15
C ALA A 44 8.35 46.83 -36.87
N ASN A 45 9.08 46.75 -35.74
CA ASN A 45 9.64 45.50 -35.23
C ASN A 45 8.51 44.48 -34.91
N ALA A 46 8.80 43.20 -35.05
CA ALA A 46 7.90 42.11 -34.76
C ALA A 46 8.63 40.99 -34.02
N ALA A 47 7.91 40.26 -33.18
CA ALA A 47 8.45 39.12 -32.47
C ALA A 47 7.43 37.96 -32.51
N LEU A 48 7.91 36.75 -32.53
CA LEU A 48 7.12 35.52 -32.55
C LEU A 48 7.87 34.44 -31.78
N THR A 49 7.14 33.61 -31.04
CA THR A 49 7.63 32.32 -30.51
C THR A 49 7.61 31.31 -31.65
N GLU A 50 8.73 30.61 -31.91
CA GLU A 50 8.87 29.74 -33.08
C GLU A 50 7.96 28.53 -33.07
N GLY A 51 7.86 27.82 -31.92
CA GLY A 51 7.05 26.62 -31.73
C GLY A 51 7.71 25.32 -32.17
N ASP A 52 7.32 24.19 -31.61
CA ASP A 52 7.98 22.86 -31.73
C ASP A 52 7.93 22.25 -33.14
N VAL A 53 7.01 22.63 -34.03
CA VAL A 53 6.80 22.00 -35.34
C VAL A 53 6.02 22.89 -36.30
N GLY A 54 6.31 22.76 -37.61
CA GLY A 54 5.58 23.43 -38.68
C GLY A 54 6.10 24.83 -38.93
N ASN A 55 5.36 25.64 -39.70
CA ASN A 55 5.75 27.01 -40.04
C ASN A 55 4.75 28.01 -39.42
N SER A 56 5.26 28.94 -38.65
CA SER A 56 4.51 30.07 -38.09
C SER A 56 4.68 31.30 -38.96
N SER A 57 3.77 32.28 -38.91
CA SER A 57 3.77 33.47 -39.76
C SER A 57 4.01 34.69 -38.89
N LEU A 58 5.16 35.39 -39.10
CA LEU A 58 5.52 36.64 -38.44
C LEU A 58 5.15 37.83 -39.34
N PRO A 59 4.08 38.57 -39.00
CA PRO A 59 3.63 39.72 -39.82
C PRO A 59 4.45 40.98 -39.51
N PHE A 60 4.88 41.66 -40.54
CA PHE A 60 5.47 43.00 -40.48
C PHE A 60 4.52 44.02 -41.07
N THR A 61 4.34 45.14 -40.38
CA THR A 61 3.48 46.24 -40.81
C THR A 61 4.35 47.43 -41.26
N VAL A 62 4.14 47.83 -42.50
CA VAL A 62 4.74 49.06 -43.08
C VAL A 62 3.66 50.13 -43.09
N THR A 63 3.98 51.35 -42.59
CA THR A 63 3.06 52.45 -42.46
C THR A 63 3.55 53.63 -43.19
N LEU A 64 2.63 54.38 -43.88
CA LEU A 64 2.84 55.70 -44.48
C LEU A 64 2.28 56.77 -43.52
N SER A 65 3.05 57.79 -43.23
CA SER A 65 2.73 58.80 -42.20
C SER A 65 1.40 59.52 -42.40
N ALA A 66 0.91 59.66 -43.66
CA ALA A 66 -0.40 60.17 -44.00
C ALA A 66 -0.89 59.60 -45.35
N PRO A 67 -2.20 59.64 -45.65
CA PRO A 67 -2.76 59.17 -46.92
C PRO A 67 -2.22 59.97 -48.11
N GLU A 68 -1.84 59.21 -49.15
CA GLU A 68 -1.34 59.85 -50.45
C GLU A 68 -2.41 59.62 -51.54
N ALA A 69 -2.56 60.66 -52.48
CA ALA A 69 -3.49 60.52 -53.57
C ALA A 69 -2.93 59.77 -54.79
N ALA A 70 -1.61 59.60 -54.84
CA ALA A 70 -0.90 58.82 -55.83
C ALA A 70 -0.49 57.43 -55.25
N VAL A 71 -0.22 56.50 -56.10
CA VAL A 71 0.31 55.16 -55.67
C VAL A 71 1.73 55.36 -55.16
N VAL A 72 2.02 54.77 -54.00
CA VAL A 72 3.37 54.66 -53.41
C VAL A 72 3.77 53.16 -53.36
N THR A 73 4.99 52.89 -53.81
CA THR A 73 5.53 51.51 -53.70
C THR A 73 6.81 51.51 -52.88
N VAL A 74 7.10 50.40 -52.21
CA VAL A 74 8.35 50.18 -51.47
C VAL A 74 8.73 48.71 -51.58
N ASP A 75 9.99 48.47 -51.86
CA ASP A 75 10.53 47.11 -51.79
C ASP A 75 10.93 46.77 -50.38
N TYR A 76 10.73 45.49 -50.00
CA TYR A 76 11.22 44.99 -48.77
C TYR A 76 12.02 43.68 -48.98
N ALA A 77 12.99 43.42 -48.12
CA ALA A 77 13.74 42.15 -48.09
C ALA A 77 14.21 41.86 -46.67
N THR A 78 14.22 40.56 -46.33
CA THR A 78 14.87 40.08 -45.09
C THR A 78 16.37 39.98 -45.26
N SER A 79 17.11 40.19 -44.17
CA SER A 79 18.58 40.07 -44.12
C SER A 79 18.97 39.32 -42.83
N PRO A 80 19.94 38.37 -42.87
CA PRO A 80 20.36 37.62 -41.70
C PRO A 80 20.86 38.55 -40.56
N GLY A 81 20.57 38.16 -39.33
CA GLY A 81 21.11 38.65 -38.09
C GLY A 81 21.82 37.54 -37.34
N SER A 82 21.41 37.23 -36.13
CA SER A 82 21.77 35.98 -35.49
C SER A 82 20.98 34.79 -36.10
N ALA A 83 19.75 35.04 -36.55
CA ALA A 83 18.94 34.06 -37.24
C ALA A 83 19.43 33.78 -38.67
N THR A 84 19.48 32.51 -39.08
CA THR A 84 19.99 31.99 -40.33
C THR A 84 18.87 31.73 -41.34
N ALA A 85 18.93 32.34 -42.52
CA ALA A 85 17.93 32.11 -43.55
C ALA A 85 17.93 30.65 -44.05
N GLY A 86 16.75 30.02 -44.07
CA GLY A 86 16.52 28.65 -44.49
C GLY A 86 16.58 27.64 -43.34
N LEU A 87 17.01 28.04 -42.15
CA LEU A 87 16.91 27.30 -40.91
C LEU A 87 15.85 27.95 -40.02
N ASP A 88 16.10 29.19 -39.58
CA ASP A 88 15.30 29.84 -38.55
C ASP A 88 14.20 30.73 -39.12
N TYR A 89 14.36 31.19 -40.36
CA TYR A 89 13.33 31.89 -41.10
C TYR A 89 13.45 31.68 -42.61
N ILE A 90 12.34 31.79 -43.34
CA ILE A 90 12.35 31.69 -44.81
C ILE A 90 12.60 33.11 -45.38
N ALA A 91 13.74 33.26 -46.09
CA ALA A 91 14.10 34.54 -46.73
C ALA A 91 12.96 35.06 -47.62
N THR A 92 12.50 36.26 -47.37
CA THR A 92 11.32 36.83 -48.02
C THR A 92 11.64 38.19 -48.59
N SER A 93 11.23 38.45 -49.82
CA SER A 93 11.36 39.79 -50.45
C SER A 93 10.16 40.04 -51.38
N GLY A 94 9.87 41.29 -51.61
CA GLY A 94 8.78 41.73 -52.49
C GLY A 94 8.58 43.20 -52.52
N THR A 95 7.51 43.63 -53.19
CA THR A 95 7.15 45.10 -53.30
C THR A 95 5.76 45.31 -52.69
N LEU A 96 5.62 46.20 -51.75
CA LEU A 96 4.34 46.64 -51.20
C LEU A 96 3.82 47.84 -52.00
N THR A 97 2.53 47.82 -52.28
CA THR A 97 1.85 48.89 -53.04
C THR A 97 0.78 49.51 -52.15
N PHE A 98 0.96 50.81 -51.84
CA PHE A 98 -0.05 51.63 -51.17
C PHE A 98 -0.93 52.25 -52.23
N THR A 99 -2.16 51.80 -52.30
CA THR A 99 -3.17 52.44 -53.20
C THR A 99 -3.59 53.81 -52.66
N PRO A 100 -4.10 54.72 -53.51
CA PRO A 100 -4.54 56.05 -53.06
C PRO A 100 -5.43 55.95 -51.77
N GLY A 101 -5.01 56.72 -50.75
CA GLY A 101 -5.67 56.76 -49.46
C GLY A 101 -5.25 55.66 -48.47
N SER A 102 -4.48 54.64 -48.86
CA SER A 102 -3.97 53.61 -47.96
C SER A 102 -2.75 54.10 -47.18
N THR A 103 -2.71 53.85 -45.89
CA THR A 103 -1.61 54.21 -44.97
C THR A 103 -0.93 53.01 -44.32
N SER A 104 -1.35 51.79 -44.61
CA SER A 104 -0.76 50.54 -43.99
C SER A 104 -0.78 49.41 -45.00
N GLN A 105 0.30 48.65 -45.04
CA GLN A 105 0.46 47.39 -45.76
C GLN A 105 1.19 46.38 -44.88
N THR A 106 0.92 45.09 -45.06
CA THR A 106 1.56 44.00 -44.29
C THR A 106 2.14 42.94 -45.22
N PHE A 107 3.26 42.34 -44.81
CA PHE A 107 3.77 41.08 -45.38
C PHE A 107 4.16 40.17 -44.22
N SER A 108 4.31 38.89 -44.48
CA SER A 108 4.70 37.91 -43.45
C SER A 108 5.96 37.19 -43.84
N VAL A 109 6.78 36.89 -42.83
CA VAL A 109 7.93 36.00 -42.94
C VAL A 109 7.52 34.66 -42.27
N LEU A 110 7.78 33.55 -42.94
CA LEU A 110 7.55 32.23 -42.37
C LEU A 110 8.72 31.84 -41.50
N ILE A 111 8.42 31.38 -40.32
CA ILE A 111 9.32 30.88 -39.29
C ILE A 111 9.12 29.37 -39.15
N PRO A 112 10.06 28.53 -39.58
CA PRO A 112 10.04 27.12 -39.30
C PRO A 112 10.20 26.89 -37.78
N GLY A 113 9.31 26.12 -37.18
CA GLY A 113 9.47 25.67 -35.82
C GLY A 113 10.17 24.31 -35.80
N ASP A 114 11.04 24.09 -34.80
CA ASP A 114 11.65 22.77 -34.52
C ASP A 114 11.70 22.52 -32.99
N SER A 115 12.49 21.60 -32.54
CA SER A 115 12.60 21.22 -31.09
C SER A 115 14.05 21.33 -30.61
N ASN A 116 14.91 22.14 -31.28
CA ASN A 116 16.27 22.37 -30.84
C ASN A 116 16.32 23.59 -29.94
N GLU A 117 16.95 23.47 -28.78
CA GLU A 117 17.20 24.64 -27.96
C GLU A 117 18.19 25.57 -28.66
N GLU A 118 17.77 26.77 -28.89
CA GLU A 118 18.57 27.87 -29.47
C GLU A 118 18.38 29.12 -28.61
N PRO A 119 19.35 30.07 -28.63
CA PRO A 119 19.10 31.37 -28.00
C PRO A 119 18.08 32.16 -28.81
N ASP A 120 17.36 33.09 -28.17
CA ASP A 120 16.54 34.05 -28.88
C ASP A 120 17.36 34.71 -30.02
N GLU A 121 16.82 34.64 -31.23
CA GLU A 121 17.49 35.05 -32.43
C GLU A 121 16.81 36.23 -33.13
N SER A 122 17.47 36.80 -34.08
CA SER A 122 16.90 37.90 -34.81
C SER A 122 17.40 38.01 -36.26
N PHE A 123 16.55 38.47 -37.12
CA PHE A 123 16.88 38.90 -38.49
C PHE A 123 16.39 40.33 -38.73
N SER A 124 16.87 40.99 -39.77
CA SER A 124 16.46 42.34 -40.16
C SER A 124 15.51 42.30 -41.36
N VAL A 125 14.58 43.22 -41.37
CA VAL A 125 13.81 43.61 -42.56
C VAL A 125 14.30 44.99 -43.01
N LEU A 126 14.60 45.14 -44.32
CA LEU A 126 15.01 46.36 -44.89
C LEU A 126 13.98 46.83 -45.92
N LEU A 127 13.64 48.12 -45.90
CA LEU A 127 12.87 48.81 -46.94
C LEU A 127 13.80 49.56 -47.90
N ALA A 128 13.49 49.49 -49.20
CA ALA A 128 14.28 50.13 -50.23
C ALA A 128 13.40 50.63 -51.40
N ASN A 129 13.97 51.36 -52.38
CA ASN A 129 13.36 51.67 -53.65
C ASN A 129 11.96 52.29 -53.57
N VAL A 130 11.76 53.23 -52.65
CA VAL A 130 10.46 53.90 -52.52
C VAL A 130 10.15 54.68 -53.76
N THR A 131 8.95 54.61 -54.32
CA THR A 131 8.43 55.37 -55.41
C THR A 131 7.25 56.24 -54.97
N GLY A 132 6.93 57.33 -55.73
CA GLY A 132 5.87 58.28 -55.40
C GLY A 132 6.40 59.39 -54.47
N ASN A 133 5.51 60.13 -53.78
CA ASN A 133 5.90 61.33 -52.97
C ASN A 133 6.29 61.00 -51.54
N ALA A 134 6.81 59.74 -51.27
CA ALA A 134 7.24 59.30 -49.95
C ALA A 134 8.78 59.14 -49.93
N VAL A 135 9.32 59.19 -48.69
CA VAL A 135 10.72 58.92 -48.36
C VAL A 135 10.76 57.84 -47.23
N LEU A 136 11.89 57.17 -47.11
CA LEU A 136 12.09 56.24 -46.00
C LEU A 136 12.27 57.04 -44.69
N GLY A 137 11.43 56.70 -43.68
CA GLY A 137 11.55 57.14 -42.30
C GLY A 137 12.40 56.17 -41.51
N ASP A 138 11.74 55.15 -40.85
CA ASP A 138 12.43 54.01 -40.30
C ASP A 138 12.44 52.90 -41.33
N ALA A 139 13.57 52.71 -42.01
CA ALA A 139 13.72 51.79 -43.12
C ALA A 139 14.08 50.37 -42.68
N THR A 140 14.27 50.13 -41.39
CA THR A 140 14.72 48.85 -40.86
C THR A 140 13.84 48.37 -39.68
N ALA A 141 13.51 47.08 -39.64
CA ALA A 141 12.85 46.46 -38.53
C ALA A 141 13.60 45.18 -38.13
N THR A 142 13.49 44.86 -36.85
CA THR A 142 14.00 43.60 -36.33
C THR A 142 12.84 42.60 -36.18
N GLY A 143 12.99 41.39 -36.74
CA GLY A 143 12.20 40.20 -36.41
C GLY A 143 12.91 39.45 -35.32
N THR A 144 12.28 39.26 -34.17
CA THR A 144 12.83 38.49 -33.07
C THR A 144 12.12 37.16 -33.00
N LEU A 145 12.89 36.06 -33.03
CA LEU A 145 12.45 34.72 -32.81
C LEU A 145 12.71 34.38 -31.35
N VAL A 146 11.67 34.07 -30.62
CA VAL A 146 11.76 33.70 -29.20
C VAL A 146 11.75 32.20 -29.16
N ASN A 147 12.83 31.60 -28.66
CA ASN A 147 12.95 30.18 -28.46
C ASN A 147 11.99 29.74 -27.33
N ASP A 148 11.19 28.71 -27.58
CA ASP A 148 10.36 28.04 -26.58
C ASP A 148 10.76 26.56 -26.38
N ASP A 149 11.81 26.12 -27.06
CA ASP A 149 12.41 24.85 -26.87
C ASP A 149 13.28 24.83 -25.63
N SER A 150 13.22 23.69 -24.95
CA SER A 150 14.15 23.38 -23.86
C SER A 150 15.29 22.55 -24.40
N PRO A 151 16.50 22.58 -23.78
CA PRO A 151 17.61 21.73 -24.20
C PRO A 151 17.09 20.33 -24.42
N ALA A 152 17.50 19.60 -25.44
CA ALA A 152 17.30 18.19 -25.60
C ALA A 152 17.75 17.50 -24.31
N GLY A 153 16.80 17.32 -23.34
CA GLY A 153 17.05 17.00 -21.96
C GLY A 153 17.07 18.21 -21.03
N GLY A 154 16.12 19.16 -21.04
CA GLY A 154 15.97 20.25 -20.07
C GLY A 154 16.29 19.86 -18.61
N PRO A 155 16.11 20.70 -17.56
CA PRO A 155 16.49 20.34 -16.17
C PRO A 155 15.77 19.10 -15.66
N PHE A 156 15.01 18.43 -16.52
CA PHE A 156 14.22 17.23 -16.28
C PHE A 156 14.79 16.03 -17.04
N GLY A 157 14.69 14.87 -16.44
CA GLY A 157 15.21 13.62 -17.02
C GLY A 157 14.34 13.03 -18.14
N LEU A 158 13.09 13.46 -18.24
CA LEU A 158 12.15 13.12 -19.31
C LEU A 158 11.45 14.41 -19.74
N GLY A 159 11.41 14.70 -21.04
CA GLY A 159 10.72 15.87 -21.59
C GLY A 159 9.20 15.70 -21.58
N THR A 160 8.75 14.50 -21.93
CA THR A 160 7.32 14.12 -21.96
C THR A 160 7.08 12.79 -21.29
N ARG A 161 5.83 12.52 -20.95
CA ARG A 161 5.41 11.21 -20.44
C ARG A 161 5.49 10.17 -21.57
N PRO A 162 6.28 9.08 -21.40
CA PRO A 162 6.30 8.01 -22.39
C PRO A 162 4.93 7.32 -22.46
N PRO A 163 4.38 7.06 -23.66
CA PRO A 163 3.12 6.33 -23.82
C PRO A 163 3.29 4.87 -23.39
N ASN A 164 2.29 4.33 -22.69
CA ASN A 164 2.30 2.97 -22.17
C ASN A 164 1.13 2.13 -22.70
N PRO A 165 1.20 1.62 -23.95
CA PRO A 165 0.14 0.78 -24.50
C PRO A 165 0.22 -0.69 -24.07
N THR A 166 1.31 -1.17 -23.49
CA THR A 166 1.59 -2.61 -23.33
C THR A 166 1.79 -3.08 -21.90
N CYS A 167 2.46 -2.30 -21.04
CA CYS A 167 2.76 -2.70 -19.66
C CYS A 167 1.59 -2.32 -18.73
N LEU A 168 0.53 -3.12 -18.80
CA LEU A 168 -0.71 -2.91 -18.05
C LEU A 168 -1.05 -4.16 -17.26
N ALA A 169 -1.52 -3.99 -16.02
CA ALA A 169 -2.01 -5.10 -15.22
C ALA A 169 -3.28 -5.70 -15.86
N PRO A 170 -3.27 -6.99 -16.22
CA PRO A 170 -4.45 -7.66 -16.78
C PRO A 170 -5.53 -7.84 -15.69
N PRO A 171 -6.76 -8.27 -16.02
CA PRO A 171 -7.70 -8.75 -15.02
C PRO A 171 -7.07 -9.82 -14.14
N ARG A 172 -7.32 -9.75 -12.83
CA ARG A 172 -6.76 -10.73 -11.88
C ARG A 172 -7.41 -12.11 -12.10
N PRO A 173 -6.64 -13.21 -12.03
CA PRO A 173 -7.25 -14.54 -11.99
C PRO A 173 -7.98 -14.72 -10.67
N ASP A 174 -9.30 -14.95 -10.74
CA ASP A 174 -10.18 -14.99 -9.54
C ASP A 174 -10.32 -16.39 -8.92
N GLY A 175 -9.54 -17.38 -9.33
CA GLY A 175 -9.59 -18.73 -8.78
C GLY A 175 -9.20 -19.83 -9.74
N ASN A 176 -9.47 -21.09 -9.33
CA ASN A 176 -9.29 -22.28 -10.17
C ASN A 176 -10.62 -22.68 -10.85
N ALA A 177 -10.62 -23.82 -11.55
CA ALA A 177 -11.82 -24.32 -12.23
C ALA A 177 -13.00 -24.63 -11.28
N THR A 178 -12.76 -24.80 -9.98
CA THR A 178 -13.74 -25.24 -8.98
C THR A 178 -14.21 -24.10 -8.07
N VAL A 179 -13.27 -23.23 -7.61
CA VAL A 179 -13.54 -22.18 -6.61
C VAL A 179 -12.89 -20.88 -7.03
N ALA A 180 -13.58 -19.80 -6.80
CA ALA A 180 -13.11 -18.42 -6.99
C ALA A 180 -13.41 -17.57 -5.75
N THR A 181 -12.82 -16.39 -5.69
CA THR A 181 -13.24 -15.32 -4.75
C THR A 181 -13.79 -14.14 -5.52
N VAL A 182 -14.86 -13.55 -5.01
CA VAL A 182 -15.43 -12.31 -5.55
C VAL A 182 -15.56 -11.28 -4.45
N ASP A 183 -15.52 -9.98 -4.79
CA ASP A 183 -15.87 -8.95 -3.83
C ASP A 183 -17.36 -9.10 -3.47
N ALA A 184 -17.65 -9.40 -2.20
CA ALA A 184 -19.01 -9.65 -1.76
C ALA A 184 -19.86 -8.37 -1.76
N PHE A 185 -19.22 -7.23 -1.49
CA PHE A 185 -19.88 -5.92 -1.32
C PHE A 185 -19.05 -4.81 -1.98
N PRO A 186 -19.00 -4.75 -3.31
CA PRO A 186 -18.11 -3.85 -4.03
C PRO A 186 -18.36 -2.37 -3.78
N THR A 187 -19.57 -2.00 -3.35
CA THR A 187 -19.93 -0.61 -3.01
C THR A 187 -19.70 -0.25 -1.54
N ALA A 188 -19.37 -1.22 -0.68
CA ALA A 188 -19.03 -0.93 0.71
C ALA A 188 -17.67 -0.22 0.79
N PRO A 189 -17.49 0.74 1.70
CA PRO A 189 -16.16 1.28 2.00
C PRO A 189 -15.25 0.17 2.56
N ALA A 190 -13.94 0.37 2.50
CA ALA A 190 -13.00 -0.52 3.16
C ALA A 190 -13.12 -0.40 4.68
N PHE A 191 -13.03 -1.53 5.38
CA PHE A 191 -13.02 -1.62 6.84
C PHE A 191 -11.57 -1.55 7.37
N ALA A 192 -11.40 -0.95 8.54
CA ALA A 192 -10.09 -0.81 9.15
C ALA A 192 -9.66 -2.10 9.87
N GLN A 193 -8.81 -2.91 9.24
CA GLN A 193 -8.31 -4.17 9.80
C GLN A 193 -9.46 -5.06 10.36
N PRO A 194 -10.35 -5.57 9.50
CA PRO A 194 -11.48 -6.36 9.95
C PRO A 194 -11.00 -7.66 10.60
N THR A 195 -11.50 -7.95 11.82
CA THR A 195 -11.13 -9.14 12.60
C THR A 195 -12.23 -10.20 12.62
N LYS A 196 -13.48 -9.84 12.34
CA LYS A 196 -14.62 -10.77 12.25
C LYS A 196 -15.72 -10.20 11.39
N ILE A 197 -16.44 -11.07 10.69
CA ILE A 197 -17.68 -10.75 9.98
C ILE A 197 -18.74 -11.79 10.30
N LEU A 198 -19.97 -11.37 10.61
CA LEU A 198 -21.08 -12.25 10.91
C LEU A 198 -22.44 -11.59 10.68
N GLN A 199 -23.49 -12.42 10.66
CA GLN A 199 -24.88 -12.01 10.73
C GLN A 199 -25.46 -12.33 12.10
N ALA A 200 -26.47 -11.57 12.53
CA ALA A 200 -27.20 -11.92 13.76
C ALA A 200 -28.12 -13.13 13.53
N PRO A 201 -28.39 -13.94 14.53
CA PRO A 201 -29.31 -15.07 14.43
C PRO A 201 -30.69 -14.63 13.87
N GLY A 202 -31.13 -15.31 12.81
CA GLY A 202 -32.41 -15.01 12.13
C GLY A 202 -32.46 -13.73 11.32
N ASP A 203 -31.34 -12.98 11.17
CA ASP A 203 -31.24 -11.74 10.38
C ASP A 203 -30.20 -11.86 9.27
N GLY A 204 -30.60 -12.39 8.13
CA GLY A 204 -29.74 -12.42 6.92
C GLY A 204 -29.67 -11.08 6.15
N SER A 205 -30.34 -10.03 6.64
CA SER A 205 -30.42 -8.73 5.95
C SER A 205 -29.27 -7.78 6.32
N ARG A 206 -28.58 -8.01 7.43
CA ARG A 206 -27.51 -7.16 7.93
C ARG A 206 -26.22 -7.94 8.21
N TRP A 207 -25.10 -7.27 7.96
CA TRP A 207 -23.78 -7.75 8.30
C TRP A 207 -23.13 -6.87 9.36
N PHE A 208 -22.44 -7.52 10.29
CA PHE A 208 -21.67 -6.90 11.35
C PHE A 208 -20.19 -7.19 11.11
N VAL A 209 -19.36 -6.16 11.13
CA VAL A 209 -17.90 -6.25 10.93
C VAL A 209 -17.20 -5.61 12.12
N LEU A 210 -16.31 -6.36 12.74
CA LEU A 210 -15.45 -5.88 13.81
C LEU A 210 -14.17 -5.30 13.20
N GLU A 211 -13.88 -4.06 13.51
CA GLU A 211 -12.61 -3.42 13.21
C GLU A 211 -11.68 -3.55 14.44
N LYS A 212 -10.45 -3.98 14.22
CA LYS A 212 -9.46 -4.24 15.29
C LYS A 212 -9.36 -3.10 16.31
N GLY A 213 -9.45 -1.85 15.84
CA GLY A 213 -9.37 -0.64 16.65
C GLY A 213 -10.56 -0.36 17.59
N GLY A 214 -11.57 -1.24 17.64
CA GLY A 214 -12.69 -1.13 18.60
C GLY A 214 -14.01 -0.69 17.99
N LEU A 215 -14.12 -0.50 16.67
CA LEU A 215 -15.39 -0.13 16.05
C LEU A 215 -16.15 -1.37 15.55
N LEU A 216 -17.39 -1.49 15.94
CA LEU A 216 -18.33 -2.47 15.41
C LEU A 216 -19.20 -1.78 14.35
N LYS A 217 -19.02 -2.18 13.10
CA LYS A 217 -19.71 -1.65 11.93
C LYS A 217 -20.90 -2.52 11.55
N VAL A 218 -21.94 -1.88 11.00
CA VAL A 218 -23.11 -2.57 10.45
C VAL A 218 -23.53 -1.98 9.12
N PHE A 219 -23.99 -2.84 8.20
CA PHE A 219 -24.57 -2.44 6.92
C PHE A 219 -25.64 -3.43 6.46
N SER A 220 -26.53 -2.98 5.58
CA SER A 220 -27.53 -3.85 4.96
C SER A 220 -26.96 -4.58 3.75
N THR A 221 -27.32 -5.85 3.57
CA THR A 221 -26.99 -6.62 2.36
C THR A 221 -27.50 -5.95 1.08
N SER A 222 -28.67 -5.27 1.16
CA SER A 222 -29.27 -4.56 0.01
C SER A 222 -28.68 -3.18 -0.25
N ASN A 223 -27.97 -2.57 0.71
CA ASN A 223 -27.31 -1.27 0.56
C ASN A 223 -25.95 -1.25 1.27
N PRO A 224 -24.95 -1.95 0.73
CA PRO A 224 -23.63 -2.09 1.37
C PRO A 224 -22.84 -0.79 1.48
N SER A 225 -23.16 0.24 0.68
CA SER A 225 -22.49 1.55 0.74
C SER A 225 -22.82 2.34 2.00
N ALA A 226 -23.96 2.06 2.66
CA ALA A 226 -24.41 2.74 3.86
C ALA A 226 -23.92 2.03 5.13
N VAL A 227 -22.61 2.02 5.35
CA VAL A 227 -21.99 1.47 6.57
C VAL A 227 -22.10 2.47 7.70
N THR A 228 -22.56 2.01 8.87
CA THR A 228 -22.63 2.83 10.09
C THR A 228 -21.88 2.17 11.23
N THR A 229 -21.41 2.97 12.20
CA THR A 229 -20.91 2.43 13.46
C THR A 229 -22.09 2.01 14.32
N TRP A 230 -22.18 0.72 14.63
CA TRP A 230 -23.25 0.17 15.48
C TRP A 230 -22.92 0.27 16.96
N LEU A 231 -21.63 0.03 17.30
CA LEU A 231 -21.09 0.19 18.65
C LEU A 231 -19.66 0.74 18.57
N ASP A 232 -19.34 1.72 19.40
CA ASP A 232 -18.00 2.29 19.49
C ASP A 232 -17.34 1.88 20.81
N LEU A 233 -16.32 1.05 20.75
CA LEU A 233 -15.48 0.60 21.84
C LEU A 233 -14.02 1.06 21.67
N ALA A 234 -13.75 2.03 20.79
CA ALA A 234 -12.37 2.50 20.56
C ALA A 234 -11.71 3.07 21.83
N GLY A 235 -12.50 3.65 22.74
CA GLY A 235 -11.98 4.18 24.01
C GLY A 235 -11.38 3.11 24.93
N PRO A 236 -12.08 2.00 25.23
CA PRO A 236 -11.55 0.95 26.10
C PRO A 236 -10.69 -0.10 25.38
N VAL A 237 -10.73 -0.20 24.06
CA VAL A 237 -9.99 -1.23 23.30
C VAL A 237 -8.54 -0.84 23.09
N ASN A 238 -7.62 -1.72 23.47
CA ASN A 238 -6.20 -1.61 23.11
C ASN A 238 -5.89 -2.57 21.95
N PRO A 239 -5.60 -2.06 20.72
CA PRO A 239 -5.31 -2.88 19.56
C PRO A 239 -3.84 -3.29 19.40
N ALA A 240 -3.04 -3.22 20.49
CA ALA A 240 -1.62 -3.58 20.42
C ALA A 240 -1.42 -5.06 20.10
N GLY A 241 -0.39 -5.36 19.32
CA GLY A 241 -0.05 -6.74 18.94
C GLY A 241 -1.19 -7.44 18.23
N GLU A 242 -1.57 -8.62 18.72
CA GLU A 242 -2.76 -9.36 18.26
C GLU A 242 -4.05 -8.92 18.97
N GLY A 243 -3.95 -8.04 19.97
CA GLY A 243 -5.08 -7.50 20.70
C GLY A 243 -6.01 -6.64 19.83
N GLY A 244 -7.11 -6.21 20.40
CA GLY A 244 -8.13 -5.38 19.76
C GLY A 244 -9.55 -5.85 20.09
N LEU A 245 -10.50 -5.46 19.24
CA LEU A 245 -11.86 -5.99 19.23
C LEU A 245 -11.86 -7.32 18.46
N LEU A 246 -12.02 -8.44 19.18
CA LEU A 246 -11.67 -9.78 18.66
C LEU A 246 -12.86 -10.68 18.40
N GLY A 247 -13.94 -10.60 19.21
CA GLY A 247 -15.08 -11.47 19.07
C GLY A 247 -16.41 -10.81 19.37
N LEU A 248 -17.46 -11.31 18.71
CA LEU A 248 -18.88 -10.93 18.91
C LEU A 248 -19.75 -12.17 18.81
N ALA A 249 -20.66 -12.34 19.78
CA ALA A 249 -21.76 -13.27 19.69
C ALA A 249 -23.07 -12.62 20.14
N PHE A 250 -24.14 -12.91 19.43
CA PHE A 250 -25.49 -12.51 19.83
C PHE A 250 -26.10 -13.53 20.79
N HIS A 251 -26.93 -13.06 21.73
CA HIS A 251 -27.67 -13.98 22.61
C HIS A 251 -28.52 -14.96 21.81
N PRO A 252 -28.64 -16.24 22.18
CA PRO A 252 -29.40 -17.24 21.42
C PRO A 252 -30.86 -16.83 21.13
N ASN A 253 -31.49 -16.05 22.01
CA ASN A 253 -32.84 -15.51 21.83
C ASN A 253 -32.85 -14.10 21.18
N TRP A 254 -31.81 -13.74 20.46
CA TRP A 254 -31.80 -12.48 19.70
C TRP A 254 -32.91 -12.49 18.63
N PRO A 255 -33.65 -11.39 18.38
CA PRO A 255 -33.53 -10.06 18.98
C PRO A 255 -34.44 -9.84 20.21
N ALA A 256 -35.13 -10.87 20.68
CA ALA A 256 -36.02 -10.75 21.85
C ALA A 256 -35.22 -10.39 23.11
N THR A 257 -34.06 -11.02 23.28
CA THR A 257 -33.06 -10.65 24.29
C THR A 257 -31.98 -9.80 23.59
N ARG A 258 -31.95 -8.48 23.92
CA ARG A 258 -31.06 -7.51 23.29
C ARG A 258 -29.70 -7.50 23.96
N GLU A 259 -29.06 -8.64 24.02
CA GLU A 259 -27.76 -8.82 24.62
C GLU A 259 -26.77 -9.33 23.59
N VAL A 260 -25.58 -8.76 23.59
CA VAL A 260 -24.44 -9.28 22.82
C VAL A 260 -23.25 -9.49 23.74
N PHE A 261 -22.40 -10.40 23.35
CA PHE A 261 -21.19 -10.77 24.08
C PHE A 261 -20.00 -10.40 23.23
N ILE A 262 -19.07 -9.64 23.80
CA ILE A 262 -17.93 -9.07 23.09
C ILE A 262 -16.67 -9.42 23.85
N SER A 263 -15.63 -9.84 23.11
CA SER A 263 -14.28 -10.00 23.63
C SER A 263 -13.36 -8.95 23.03
N TYR A 264 -12.52 -8.38 23.87
CA TYR A 264 -11.56 -7.37 23.47
C TYR A 264 -10.40 -7.30 24.46
N THR A 265 -9.27 -6.72 24.01
CA THR A 265 -8.17 -6.38 24.90
C THR A 265 -8.27 -4.91 25.33
N THR A 266 -7.85 -4.63 26.55
CA THR A 266 -7.84 -3.27 27.14
C THR A 266 -6.53 -2.99 27.83
N ASP A 267 -6.27 -1.70 28.09
CA ASP A 267 -5.09 -1.26 28.79
C ASP A 267 -5.00 -1.92 30.16
N GLY A 268 -3.77 -2.22 30.54
CA GLY A 268 -3.40 -2.81 31.80
C GLY A 268 -1.89 -3.00 31.85
N SER A 269 -1.36 -3.28 33.00
CA SER A 269 0.02 -3.72 33.17
C SER A 269 0.03 -5.00 33.99
N PRO A 270 -0.03 -6.16 33.34
CA PRO A 270 0.01 -6.46 31.89
C PRO A 270 -1.29 -6.13 31.13
N LEU A 271 -1.27 -6.24 29.76
CA LEU A 271 -2.44 -6.18 28.90
C LEU A 271 -3.55 -7.12 29.40
N THR A 272 -4.80 -6.76 29.19
CA THR A 272 -5.92 -7.50 29.76
C THR A 272 -6.96 -7.87 28.71
N SER A 273 -7.28 -9.16 28.59
CA SER A 273 -8.44 -9.63 27.82
C SER A 273 -9.71 -9.55 28.66
N ARG A 274 -10.78 -9.03 28.06
CA ARG A 274 -12.13 -8.98 28.63
C ARG A 274 -13.11 -9.75 27.78
N VAL A 275 -14.02 -10.43 28.43
CA VAL A 275 -15.27 -10.91 27.86
C VAL A 275 -16.40 -10.24 28.61
N SER A 276 -17.23 -9.49 27.87
CA SER A 276 -18.29 -8.67 28.45
C SER A 276 -19.62 -8.93 27.79
N ARG A 277 -20.69 -8.83 28.57
CA ARG A 277 -22.08 -8.75 28.12
C ARG A 277 -22.44 -7.29 27.92
N PHE A 278 -23.00 -6.97 26.78
CA PHE A 278 -23.56 -5.64 26.46
C PHE A 278 -25.06 -5.74 26.34
N ILE A 279 -25.80 -4.93 27.12
CA ILE A 279 -27.25 -4.83 27.10
C ILE A 279 -27.60 -3.60 26.30
N LEU A 280 -28.43 -3.77 25.28
CA LEU A 280 -28.71 -2.77 24.26
C LEU A 280 -30.16 -2.25 24.39
N ASP A 281 -30.34 -0.95 24.24
CA ASP A 281 -31.67 -0.34 24.17
C ASP A 281 -32.34 -0.55 22.80
N SER A 282 -31.56 -0.78 21.75
CA SER A 282 -32.02 -0.96 20.37
C SER A 282 -31.24 -2.04 19.65
N VAL A 283 -31.89 -2.79 18.75
CA VAL A 283 -31.27 -3.78 17.85
C VAL A 283 -30.75 -3.17 16.56
N THR A 284 -31.22 -1.96 16.20
CA THR A 284 -30.85 -1.28 14.95
C THR A 284 -29.72 -0.30 15.15
N GLN A 285 -29.86 0.59 16.11
CA GLN A 285 -28.87 1.62 16.46
C GLN A 285 -28.90 1.79 17.98
N PRO A 286 -28.04 1.06 18.74
CA PRO A 286 -27.94 1.23 20.19
C PRO A 286 -27.40 2.62 20.53
N VAL A 287 -28.02 3.28 21.50
CA VAL A 287 -27.59 4.59 22.04
C VAL A 287 -27.21 4.45 23.52
N ASN A 288 -28.06 3.78 24.29
CA ASN A 288 -27.78 3.49 25.67
C ASN A 288 -27.35 2.03 25.81
N VAL A 289 -26.07 1.83 26.10
CA VAL A 289 -25.44 0.52 26.18
C VAL A 289 -24.88 0.33 27.59
N THR A 290 -25.23 -0.78 28.24
CA THR A 290 -24.69 -1.13 29.55
C THR A 290 -23.76 -2.32 29.40
N GLU A 291 -22.50 -2.15 29.80
CA GLU A 291 -21.51 -3.21 29.84
C GLU A 291 -21.51 -3.90 31.21
N GLN A 292 -21.51 -5.23 31.20
CA GLN A 292 -21.23 -6.09 32.33
C GLN A 292 -20.02 -6.96 32.02
N ILE A 293 -18.89 -6.71 32.68
CA ILE A 293 -17.69 -7.52 32.54
C ILE A 293 -17.96 -8.90 33.17
N LEU A 294 -17.83 -9.96 32.38
CA LEU A 294 -17.99 -11.35 32.79
C LEU A 294 -16.68 -11.97 33.24
N LEU A 295 -15.62 -11.77 32.43
CA LEU A 295 -14.29 -12.30 32.68
C LEU A 295 -13.23 -11.25 32.36
N THR A 296 -12.17 -11.29 33.17
CA THR A 296 -10.96 -10.48 32.98
C THR A 296 -9.76 -11.41 33.14
N VAL A 297 -8.90 -11.45 32.13
CA VAL A 297 -7.71 -12.31 32.12
C VAL A 297 -6.50 -11.50 31.74
N ASN A 298 -5.48 -11.49 32.59
CA ASN A 298 -4.23 -10.82 32.32
C ASN A 298 -3.45 -11.54 31.23
N GLN A 299 -2.98 -10.77 30.24
CA GLN A 299 -2.15 -11.24 29.12
C GLN A 299 -0.71 -10.82 29.39
N PRO A 300 0.24 -11.74 29.61
CA PRO A 300 1.62 -11.37 29.88
C PRO A 300 2.32 -10.72 28.69
N PHE A 301 1.82 -10.98 27.47
CA PHE A 301 2.30 -10.42 26.21
C PHE A 301 1.13 -9.92 25.37
N ASP A 302 1.39 -9.19 24.30
CA ASP A 302 0.37 -8.63 23.40
C ASP A 302 0.09 -9.53 22.16
N ASN A 303 0.57 -10.76 22.19
CA ASN A 303 0.31 -11.80 21.19
C ASN A 303 -0.30 -13.06 21.84
N HIS A 304 -0.80 -13.98 21.02
CA HIS A 304 -1.56 -15.17 21.41
C HIS A 304 -2.78 -14.82 22.29
N ASN A 305 -3.49 -13.78 21.93
CA ASN A 305 -4.64 -13.34 22.71
C ASN A 305 -5.90 -14.19 22.45
N GLY A 306 -5.97 -14.89 21.31
CA GLY A 306 -7.17 -15.61 20.89
C GLY A 306 -8.35 -14.65 20.76
N GLY A 307 -9.40 -14.88 21.56
CA GLY A 307 -10.47 -13.92 21.79
C GLY A 307 -11.72 -14.14 20.95
N ASP A 308 -11.79 -15.12 20.07
CA ASP A 308 -13.04 -15.43 19.39
C ASP A 308 -14.07 -16.04 20.33
N LEU A 309 -15.36 -15.79 20.10
CA LEU A 309 -16.46 -16.31 20.92
C LEU A 309 -17.71 -16.60 20.08
N ALA A 310 -18.46 -17.63 20.50
CA ALA A 310 -19.75 -18.01 19.94
C ALA A 310 -20.57 -18.84 20.93
N PHE A 311 -21.87 -18.89 20.72
CA PHE A 311 -22.73 -19.85 21.42
C PHE A 311 -22.66 -21.23 20.75
N GLY A 312 -22.49 -22.27 21.57
CA GLY A 312 -22.61 -23.65 21.14
C GLY A 312 -24.06 -24.07 20.94
N PRO A 313 -24.29 -25.24 20.28
CA PRO A 313 -25.63 -25.79 20.11
C PRO A 313 -26.29 -26.18 21.45
N ASP A 314 -25.54 -26.27 22.52
CA ASP A 314 -25.96 -26.49 23.90
C ASP A 314 -26.41 -25.20 24.60
N GLY A 315 -26.34 -24.04 23.93
CA GLY A 315 -26.75 -22.76 24.43
C GLY A 315 -25.78 -22.06 25.37
N TYR A 316 -24.57 -22.62 25.58
CA TYR A 316 -23.52 -22.00 26.38
C TYR A 316 -22.58 -21.15 25.53
N LEU A 317 -21.96 -20.16 26.16
CA LEU A 317 -20.97 -19.31 25.53
C LEU A 317 -19.57 -19.96 25.60
N TYR A 318 -18.95 -20.14 24.44
CA TYR A 318 -17.58 -20.62 24.31
C TYR A 318 -16.67 -19.46 23.93
N PHE A 319 -15.42 -19.49 24.38
CA PHE A 319 -14.39 -18.55 23.91
C PHE A 319 -12.99 -19.15 24.10
N GLY A 320 -12.13 -18.87 23.12
CA GLY A 320 -10.74 -19.34 23.09
C GLY A 320 -9.79 -18.27 23.61
N LEU A 321 -8.84 -18.66 24.46
CA LEU A 321 -7.72 -17.83 24.88
C LEU A 321 -6.41 -18.58 24.57
N GLY A 322 -5.44 -17.87 23.99
CA GLY A 322 -4.09 -18.39 23.78
C GLY A 322 -3.30 -18.53 25.07
N ASP A 323 -2.10 -19.06 24.96
CA ASP A 323 -1.19 -19.32 26.10
C ASP A 323 -0.66 -18.04 26.77
N GLY A 324 -1.03 -16.87 26.24
CA GLY A 324 -0.64 -15.56 26.75
C GLY A 324 0.61 -14.97 26.09
N GLY A 325 1.17 -15.65 25.06
CA GLY A 325 2.17 -15.11 24.17
C GLY A 325 3.61 -15.50 24.45
N SER A 326 4.50 -14.94 23.66
CA SER A 326 5.92 -15.28 23.55
C SER A 326 6.16 -16.67 22.94
N ALA A 327 7.41 -17.10 22.86
CA ALA A 327 7.80 -18.38 22.29
C ALA A 327 7.82 -19.48 23.37
N ASN A 328 7.40 -20.69 23.00
CA ASN A 328 7.52 -21.92 23.83
C ASN A 328 6.74 -21.87 25.16
N ASP A 329 5.60 -21.17 25.19
CA ASP A 329 4.78 -21.01 26.39
C ASP A 329 5.63 -20.84 27.69
N PRO A 330 6.37 -19.73 27.83
CA PRO A 330 7.40 -19.62 28.87
C PRO A 330 6.85 -19.70 30.29
N ASN A 331 5.53 -19.63 30.45
CA ASN A 331 4.82 -19.72 31.72
C ASN A 331 4.09 -21.08 31.90
N ASN A 332 4.16 -21.99 30.95
CA ASN A 332 3.46 -23.25 30.89
C ASN A 332 1.94 -23.08 31.13
N TYR A 333 1.32 -22.07 30.52
CA TYR A 333 -0.10 -21.80 30.76
C TYR A 333 -1.00 -22.77 30.01
N ALA A 334 -0.60 -23.23 28.83
CA ALA A 334 -1.39 -24.16 28.03
C ALA A 334 -1.68 -25.47 28.75
N GLN A 335 -0.72 -26.00 29.51
CA GLN A 335 -0.90 -27.23 30.30
C GLN A 335 -1.36 -26.99 31.76
N ASN A 336 -1.36 -25.73 32.21
CA ASN A 336 -1.71 -25.40 33.60
C ASN A 336 -3.21 -25.08 33.76
N ASN A 337 -3.98 -26.04 34.25
CA ASN A 337 -5.43 -25.89 34.44
C ASN A 337 -5.84 -24.97 35.60
N THR A 338 -4.89 -24.42 36.39
CA THR A 338 -5.17 -23.34 37.35
C THR A 338 -5.21 -21.95 36.73
N ARG A 339 -5.10 -21.87 35.40
CA ARG A 339 -5.11 -20.67 34.55
C ARG A 339 -6.13 -20.81 33.44
N LEU A 340 -6.63 -19.67 32.96
CA LEU A 340 -7.58 -19.60 31.86
C LEU A 340 -6.91 -19.49 30.48
N LEU A 341 -5.60 -19.23 30.45
CA LEU A 341 -4.81 -19.10 29.22
C LEU A 341 -4.46 -20.46 28.61
N GLY A 342 -4.37 -20.54 27.27
CA GLY A 342 -4.13 -21.76 26.53
C GLY A 342 -5.32 -22.75 26.57
N LYS A 343 -6.55 -22.20 26.51
CA LYS A 343 -7.78 -22.95 26.77
C LYS A 343 -8.91 -22.62 25.82
N MET A 344 -9.76 -23.59 25.54
CA MET A 344 -11.15 -23.34 25.20
C MET A 344 -11.98 -23.29 26.48
N LEU A 345 -12.71 -22.21 26.71
CA LEU A 345 -13.53 -21.97 27.89
C LEU A 345 -15.00 -22.03 27.52
N ARG A 346 -15.86 -22.41 28.52
CA ARG A 346 -17.31 -22.56 28.33
C ARG A 346 -18.04 -22.13 29.59
N ILE A 347 -18.98 -21.18 29.42
CA ILE A 347 -19.78 -20.62 30.52
C ILE A 347 -21.25 -20.50 30.14
N ASP A 348 -22.14 -20.54 31.12
CA ASP A 348 -23.57 -20.30 30.97
C ASP A 348 -23.88 -18.83 31.31
N VAL A 349 -24.21 -18.07 30.29
CA VAL A 349 -24.61 -16.66 30.39
C VAL A 349 -26.08 -16.44 30.01
N ALA A 350 -26.65 -17.35 29.22
CA ALA A 350 -28.00 -17.22 28.71
C ALA A 350 -29.07 -17.49 29.78
N SER A 351 -28.75 -18.33 30.76
CA SER A 351 -29.65 -18.66 31.88
C SER A 351 -29.52 -17.67 33.07
N VAL A 352 -28.68 -16.65 32.93
CA VAL A 352 -28.37 -15.72 34.04
C VAL A 352 -28.82 -14.31 33.69
N ALA A 353 -29.90 -13.86 34.36
CA ALA A 353 -30.40 -12.51 34.19
C ALA A 353 -29.45 -11.45 34.80
N PHE A 354 -29.30 -10.34 34.11
CA PHE A 354 -28.62 -9.14 34.61
C PHE A 354 -29.34 -8.59 35.84
N PRO A 355 -28.67 -8.11 36.92
CA PRO A 355 -27.20 -7.89 37.07
C PRO A 355 -26.42 -8.99 37.77
N SER A 356 -27.02 -10.07 38.24
CA SER A 356 -26.40 -11.03 39.16
C SER A 356 -26.15 -12.39 38.47
N PRO A 357 -25.18 -13.18 38.90
CA PRO A 357 -23.74 -13.05 39.14
C PRO A 357 -22.87 -13.11 37.88
N GLY A 358 -23.36 -12.67 36.73
CA GLY A 358 -22.68 -12.60 35.44
C GLY A 358 -22.74 -13.89 34.61
N TYR A 359 -22.32 -15.03 35.14
CA TYR A 359 -22.39 -16.33 34.45
C TYR A 359 -22.50 -17.48 35.46
N ARG A 360 -22.80 -18.69 34.97
CA ARG A 360 -22.72 -19.94 35.71
C ARG A 360 -21.75 -20.91 35.04
N ILE A 361 -21.33 -21.93 35.79
CA ILE A 361 -20.52 -23.01 35.23
C ILE A 361 -21.47 -24.11 34.75
N PRO A 362 -21.41 -24.57 33.47
CA PRO A 362 -22.12 -25.76 33.04
C PRO A 362 -21.76 -26.97 33.89
N ALA A 363 -22.75 -27.71 34.33
CA ALA A 363 -22.55 -28.82 35.29
C ALA A 363 -21.68 -29.99 34.74
N ASP A 364 -21.57 -30.07 33.44
CA ASP A 364 -20.78 -31.05 32.72
C ASP A 364 -19.41 -30.55 32.24
N ASN A 365 -18.97 -29.36 32.63
CA ASN A 365 -17.57 -28.95 32.42
C ASN A 365 -16.62 -29.91 33.16
N PRO A 366 -15.41 -30.13 32.66
CA PRO A 366 -14.45 -31.10 33.25
C PRO A 366 -14.15 -30.86 34.73
N PHE A 367 -14.18 -29.59 35.16
CA PHE A 367 -13.85 -29.19 36.54
C PHE A 367 -15.00 -28.41 37.21
N ALA A 368 -16.25 -28.72 36.86
CA ALA A 368 -17.45 -27.96 37.23
C ALA A 368 -17.66 -27.77 38.74
N VAL A 369 -17.12 -28.68 39.56
CA VAL A 369 -17.26 -28.61 41.02
C VAL A 369 -16.29 -27.65 41.71
N ASN A 370 -15.32 -27.12 40.97
CA ASN A 370 -14.30 -26.22 41.54
C ASN A 370 -14.82 -24.76 41.66
N VAL A 371 -14.11 -23.97 42.41
CA VAL A 371 -14.37 -22.53 42.53
C VAL A 371 -13.91 -21.83 41.26
N ARG A 372 -14.70 -20.85 40.76
CA ARG A 372 -14.37 -20.03 39.62
C ARG A 372 -12.98 -19.41 39.70
N CYS A 373 -12.32 -19.34 38.56
CA CYS A 373 -11.03 -18.69 38.47
C CYS A 373 -11.17 -17.16 38.47
N GLY A 374 -10.26 -16.50 39.18
CA GLY A 374 -10.04 -15.07 39.07
C GLY A 374 -8.98 -14.71 38.02
N PRO A 375 -8.55 -13.45 37.95
CA PRO A 375 -7.54 -12.99 36.99
C PRO A 375 -6.16 -13.66 37.12
N GLY A 376 -5.84 -14.18 38.32
CA GLY A 376 -4.59 -14.89 38.62
C GLY A 376 -4.71 -16.41 38.62
N ALA A 377 -3.73 -17.08 39.25
CA ALA A 377 -3.77 -18.53 39.44
C ALA A 377 -4.72 -18.91 40.59
N ASN A 378 -5.43 -20.02 40.41
CA ASN A 378 -6.22 -20.67 41.43
C ASN A 378 -5.48 -21.86 42.07
N ALA A 379 -5.90 -22.27 43.27
CA ALA A 379 -5.36 -23.45 43.90
C ALA A 379 -5.85 -24.75 43.26
N ALA A 380 -6.95 -24.72 42.50
CA ALA A 380 -7.55 -25.84 41.79
C ALA A 380 -7.78 -25.51 40.33
N SER A 381 -8.01 -26.52 39.48
CA SER A 381 -8.34 -26.34 38.07
C SER A 381 -9.58 -25.49 37.87
N CYS A 382 -9.56 -24.62 36.90
CA CYS A 382 -10.63 -23.69 36.60
C CYS A 382 -11.86 -24.38 36.04
N PRO A 383 -13.04 -24.17 36.62
CA PRO A 383 -14.26 -24.83 36.14
C PRO A 383 -14.79 -24.28 34.82
N GLU A 384 -14.31 -23.15 34.37
CA GLU A 384 -14.60 -22.54 33.06
C GLU A 384 -14.00 -23.36 31.92
N ILE A 385 -12.98 -24.17 32.16
CA ILE A 385 -12.23 -24.91 31.13
C ILE A 385 -13.13 -25.98 30.49
N TYR A 386 -13.19 -25.93 29.16
CA TYR A 386 -13.80 -26.96 28.31
C TYR A 386 -12.74 -27.92 27.72
N ALA A 387 -11.62 -27.32 27.21
CA ALA A 387 -10.47 -28.05 26.70
C ALA A 387 -9.18 -27.27 26.98
N THR A 388 -8.02 -27.95 26.91
CA THR A 388 -6.71 -27.41 27.31
C THR A 388 -5.65 -27.72 26.28
N GLY A 389 -4.45 -27.14 26.41
CA GLY A 389 -3.31 -27.43 25.55
C GLY A 389 -3.37 -26.74 24.17
N LEU A 390 -3.93 -25.53 24.10
CA LEU A 390 -3.98 -24.70 22.89
C LEU A 390 -2.92 -23.60 22.97
N ARG A 391 -2.35 -23.22 21.81
CA ARG A 391 -1.35 -22.14 21.74
C ARG A 391 -1.99 -20.78 21.49
N ASN A 392 -2.68 -20.65 20.36
CA ASN A 392 -3.37 -19.42 19.97
C ASN A 392 -4.60 -19.76 19.12
N PRO A 393 -5.71 -20.19 19.76
CA PRO A 393 -6.95 -20.54 19.10
C PRO A 393 -7.58 -19.32 18.46
N TRP A 394 -7.21 -19.03 17.19
CA TRP A 394 -7.51 -17.76 16.56
C TRP A 394 -8.97 -17.65 16.13
N ARG A 395 -9.40 -18.51 15.18
CA ARG A 395 -10.80 -18.57 14.75
C ARG A 395 -11.30 -19.99 14.77
N TRP A 396 -12.58 -20.11 15.09
CA TRP A 396 -13.24 -21.39 15.20
C TRP A 396 -14.74 -21.25 14.94
N SER A 397 -15.41 -22.36 14.71
CA SER A 397 -16.84 -22.38 14.42
C SER A 397 -17.49 -23.69 14.82
N PHE A 398 -18.77 -23.64 15.13
CA PHE A 398 -19.61 -24.84 15.22
C PHE A 398 -20.19 -25.19 13.86
N ASP A 399 -20.13 -26.45 13.50
CA ASP A 399 -20.92 -27.01 12.40
C ASP A 399 -22.33 -27.28 12.90
N ALA A 400 -23.30 -26.46 12.52
CA ALA A 400 -24.67 -26.56 13.05
C ALA A 400 -25.33 -27.96 12.91
N PRO A 401 -25.18 -28.71 11.78
CA PRO A 401 -25.77 -30.05 11.63
C PRO A 401 -25.17 -31.12 12.51
N THR A 402 -23.87 -31.06 12.81
CA THR A 402 -23.17 -32.10 13.56
C THR A 402 -22.90 -31.72 15.01
N GLY A 403 -22.89 -30.45 15.33
CA GLY A 403 -22.48 -29.89 16.61
C GLY A 403 -20.96 -29.90 16.85
N ASP A 404 -20.16 -30.28 15.88
CA ASP A 404 -18.70 -30.30 15.98
C ASP A 404 -18.12 -28.90 16.09
N LEU A 405 -17.16 -28.74 16.97
CA LEU A 405 -16.39 -27.51 17.15
C LEU A 405 -15.05 -27.65 16.42
N TRP A 406 -14.89 -26.91 15.33
CA TRP A 406 -13.69 -26.84 14.51
C TRP A 406 -12.89 -25.60 14.85
N LEU A 407 -11.57 -25.73 14.98
CA LEU A 407 -10.69 -24.67 15.44
C LEU A 407 -9.38 -24.68 14.68
N GLY A 408 -8.89 -23.49 14.27
CA GLY A 408 -7.52 -23.25 13.86
C GLY A 408 -6.69 -22.79 15.04
N ASP A 409 -5.65 -23.54 15.38
CA ASP A 409 -4.69 -23.20 16.44
C ASP A 409 -3.34 -22.82 15.83
N VAL A 410 -2.94 -21.56 16.02
CA VAL A 410 -1.72 -21.03 15.40
C VAL A 410 -0.49 -21.63 16.09
N GLY A 411 0.32 -22.33 15.32
CA GLY A 411 1.55 -22.94 15.73
C GLY A 411 2.70 -21.97 15.97
N GLN A 412 3.87 -22.48 16.35
CA GLN A 412 4.98 -21.60 16.69
C GLN A 412 5.93 -21.34 15.52
N GLY A 413 6.39 -22.35 14.86
CA GLY A 413 7.38 -22.18 13.80
C GLY A 413 7.60 -23.44 12.97
N SER A 414 6.78 -24.47 13.20
CA SER A 414 6.91 -25.74 12.49
C SER A 414 5.61 -26.17 11.84
N ARG A 415 4.48 -26.09 12.56
CA ARG A 415 3.18 -26.60 12.11
C ARG A 415 2.04 -25.71 12.53
N GLU A 416 1.05 -25.59 11.67
CA GLU A 416 -0.28 -25.04 11.93
C GLU A 416 -1.29 -26.17 12.07
N GLU A 417 -2.32 -26.00 12.91
CA GLU A 417 -3.22 -27.10 13.30
C GLU A 417 -4.69 -26.80 13.01
N VAL A 418 -5.40 -27.79 12.47
CA VAL A 418 -6.87 -27.85 12.49
C VAL A 418 -7.31 -28.86 13.54
N ASN A 419 -8.06 -28.42 14.53
CA ASN A 419 -8.50 -29.22 15.65
C ASN A 419 -10.03 -29.40 15.66
N ARG A 420 -10.50 -30.59 16.10
CA ARG A 420 -11.89 -30.86 16.50
C ARG A 420 -11.95 -30.87 18.02
N ILE A 421 -12.48 -29.80 18.61
CA ILE A 421 -12.43 -29.60 20.05
C ILE A 421 -13.47 -30.44 20.76
N ARG A 422 -13.04 -31.24 21.75
CA ARG A 422 -13.87 -32.10 22.57
C ARG A 422 -13.75 -31.70 24.02
N ARG A 423 -14.83 -31.89 24.75
CA ARG A 423 -14.87 -31.66 26.21
C ARG A 423 -13.81 -32.51 26.94
N GLY A 424 -12.98 -31.85 27.75
CA GLY A 424 -11.90 -32.47 28.50
C GLY A 424 -10.67 -32.85 27.65
N GLY A 425 -10.67 -32.50 26.36
CA GLY A 425 -9.52 -32.72 25.48
C GLY A 425 -8.30 -31.92 25.87
N ASN A 426 -7.11 -32.51 25.68
CA ASN A 426 -5.83 -31.82 25.78
C ASN A 426 -5.10 -31.91 24.42
N TYR A 427 -4.89 -30.75 23.73
CA TYR A 427 -4.35 -30.68 22.37
C TYR A 427 -2.82 -30.56 22.34
N GLY A 428 -2.18 -30.61 23.50
CA GLY A 428 -0.78 -30.96 23.62
C GLY A 428 0.21 -29.81 23.60
N TRP A 429 -0.17 -28.57 23.28
CA TRP A 429 0.75 -27.45 23.35
C TRP A 429 1.26 -27.27 24.81
N ASP A 430 2.54 -27.16 25.10
CA ASP A 430 3.75 -27.00 24.22
C ASP A 430 4.54 -28.33 24.08
N CYS A 431 3.97 -29.46 24.50
CA CYS A 431 4.55 -30.80 24.30
C CYS A 431 4.42 -31.30 22.84
N ARG A 432 3.47 -30.75 22.08
CA ARG A 432 3.18 -31.03 20.68
C ARG A 432 3.03 -29.77 19.89
N GLU A 433 3.41 -29.81 18.62
CA GLU A 433 3.10 -28.83 17.57
C GLU A 433 2.70 -29.61 16.31
N GLY A 434 1.40 -29.66 16.01
CA GLY A 434 0.86 -30.56 15.00
C GLY A 434 1.05 -32.03 15.36
N PHE A 435 1.35 -32.82 14.35
CA PHE A 435 1.66 -34.27 14.54
C PHE A 435 3.10 -34.53 15.04
N ILE A 436 3.90 -33.47 15.29
CA ILE A 436 5.30 -33.61 15.71
C ILE A 436 5.49 -33.26 17.20
N GLY A 437 6.66 -33.54 17.75
CA GLY A 437 7.04 -33.08 19.09
C GLY A 437 7.15 -31.56 19.15
N GLY A 438 6.62 -30.98 20.22
CA GLY A 438 6.73 -29.56 20.51
C GLY A 438 8.06 -29.18 21.16
N PRO A 439 8.23 -27.89 21.54
CA PRO A 439 9.46 -27.40 22.15
C PRO A 439 9.77 -28.00 23.53
N SER A 440 8.78 -28.45 24.27
CA SER A 440 8.97 -29.07 25.59
C SER A 440 8.96 -30.58 25.55
N SER A 441 9.90 -31.19 26.28
CA SER A 441 9.93 -32.63 26.50
C SER A 441 8.98 -33.01 27.62
N CYS A 442 7.79 -33.54 27.27
CA CYS A 442 6.81 -33.99 28.23
C CYS A 442 6.10 -35.28 27.76
N SER A 443 5.31 -35.88 28.66
CA SER A 443 4.52 -37.06 28.32
C SER A 443 3.44 -36.70 27.31
N THR A 444 3.37 -37.44 26.21
CA THR A 444 2.31 -37.33 25.21
C THR A 444 1.11 -38.23 25.48
N ALA A 445 1.13 -38.96 26.60
CA ALA A 445 0.02 -39.85 26.97
C ALA A 445 -1.25 -39.05 27.27
N GLY A 446 -2.34 -39.36 26.57
CA GLY A 446 -3.63 -38.71 26.73
C GLY A 446 -3.79 -37.37 25.97
N LEU A 447 -2.78 -36.95 25.23
CA LEU A 447 -2.90 -35.81 24.30
C LEU A 447 -3.72 -36.24 23.07
N LEU A 448 -4.47 -35.32 22.53
CA LEU A 448 -5.23 -35.50 21.29
C LEU A 448 -4.42 -34.88 20.13
N ASP A 449 -4.29 -35.67 19.07
CA ASP A 449 -3.74 -35.18 17.82
C ASP A 449 -4.72 -34.23 17.11
N PRO A 450 -4.22 -33.25 16.31
CA PRO A 450 -5.08 -32.44 15.44
C PRO A 450 -5.76 -33.35 14.38
N VAL A 451 -6.80 -32.84 13.77
CA VAL A 451 -7.46 -33.50 12.62
C VAL A 451 -6.59 -33.41 11.38
N SER A 452 -5.90 -32.32 11.22
CA SER A 452 -4.96 -32.05 10.14
C SER A 452 -3.94 -31.01 10.60
N ASP A 453 -2.75 -31.06 10.03
CA ASP A 453 -1.73 -30.01 10.16
C ASP A 453 -1.10 -29.66 8.81
N TYR A 454 -0.34 -28.56 8.77
CA TYR A 454 0.52 -28.23 7.63
C TYR A 454 1.78 -27.51 8.11
N PRO A 455 2.92 -27.65 7.37
CA PRO A 455 4.19 -27.08 7.77
C PRO A 455 4.25 -25.56 7.50
N HIS A 456 5.09 -24.86 8.24
CA HIS A 456 5.56 -23.51 7.87
C HIS A 456 6.46 -23.62 6.65
N ALA A 457 5.87 -23.58 5.47
CA ALA A 457 6.56 -23.66 4.19
C ALA A 457 5.84 -22.77 3.17
N ASP A 458 6.57 -22.28 2.16
CA ASP A 458 5.99 -21.54 1.04
C ASP A 458 5.12 -20.34 1.48
N GLY A 459 5.49 -19.68 2.59
CA GLY A 459 4.79 -18.52 3.14
C GLY A 459 3.70 -18.83 4.16
N ASP A 460 3.34 -20.09 4.36
CA ASP A 460 2.40 -20.50 5.42
C ASP A 460 3.02 -20.32 6.80
N GLY A 461 2.20 -19.93 7.78
CA GLY A 461 2.72 -19.72 9.12
C GLY A 461 1.74 -19.10 10.11
N SER A 462 0.45 -19.01 9.78
CA SER A 462 -0.56 -18.53 10.72
C SER A 462 -1.95 -18.92 10.26
N ILE A 463 -2.45 -20.06 10.75
CA ILE A 463 -3.80 -20.53 10.43
C ILE A 463 -4.87 -19.53 10.91
N THR A 464 -5.81 -19.21 10.03
CA THR A 464 -6.98 -18.42 10.41
C THR A 464 -8.07 -19.28 11.08
N GLY A 465 -8.20 -20.56 10.70
CA GLY A 465 -9.38 -21.35 10.98
C GLY A 465 -10.47 -21.10 9.93
N GLY A 466 -11.69 -21.57 10.17
CA GLY A 466 -12.74 -21.51 9.14
C GLY A 466 -14.09 -22.08 9.55
N TYR A 467 -14.83 -22.58 8.55
CA TYR A 467 -16.18 -23.12 8.69
C TYR A 467 -16.40 -24.37 7.83
N VAL A 468 -17.28 -25.26 8.29
CA VAL A 468 -17.82 -26.29 7.39
C VAL A 468 -18.75 -25.62 6.38
N TYR A 469 -18.45 -25.75 5.08
CA TYR A 469 -19.24 -25.14 4.02
C TYR A 469 -20.62 -25.79 3.94
N ARG A 470 -21.66 -24.96 4.03
CA ARG A 470 -23.07 -25.41 4.01
C ARG A 470 -23.88 -24.73 2.89
N GLY A 471 -23.26 -23.86 2.11
CA GLY A 471 -23.85 -23.19 0.96
C GLY A 471 -24.21 -24.17 -0.18
N THR A 472 -24.83 -23.62 -1.20
CA THR A 472 -25.26 -24.36 -2.38
C THR A 472 -24.57 -23.94 -3.67
N ALA A 473 -23.89 -22.78 -3.63
CA ALA A 473 -23.21 -22.25 -4.80
C ALA A 473 -22.03 -23.10 -5.27
N ILE A 474 -21.32 -23.79 -4.31
CA ILE A 474 -20.16 -24.63 -4.62
C ILE A 474 -20.43 -26.05 -4.10
N PRO A 475 -21.18 -26.89 -4.83
CA PRO A 475 -21.64 -28.20 -4.34
C PRO A 475 -20.52 -29.14 -3.90
N VAL A 476 -19.36 -29.10 -4.53
CA VAL A 476 -18.18 -29.93 -4.22
C VAL A 476 -17.58 -29.63 -2.82
N LEU A 477 -17.82 -28.46 -2.27
CA LEU A 477 -17.36 -28.08 -0.92
C LEU A 477 -18.34 -28.46 0.19
N ARG A 478 -19.57 -28.85 -0.15
CA ARG A 478 -20.62 -29.05 0.84
C ARG A 478 -20.27 -30.15 1.83
N GLY A 479 -20.16 -29.79 3.11
CA GLY A 479 -19.78 -30.69 4.19
C GLY A 479 -18.28 -30.70 4.50
N ARG A 480 -17.47 -30.03 3.70
CA ARG A 480 -16.02 -29.92 3.92
C ARG A 480 -15.71 -28.72 4.80
N TYR A 481 -14.73 -28.85 5.69
CA TYR A 481 -14.22 -27.72 6.47
C TYR A 481 -13.28 -26.90 5.61
N VAL A 482 -13.63 -25.63 5.39
CA VAL A 482 -12.84 -24.66 4.61
C VAL A 482 -12.12 -23.74 5.58
N PHE A 483 -10.83 -23.60 5.41
CA PHE A 483 -9.95 -22.78 6.26
C PHE A 483 -8.86 -22.10 5.44
N ALA A 484 -8.12 -21.18 6.06
CA ALA A 484 -7.07 -20.43 5.38
C ALA A 484 -5.86 -20.18 6.29
N ASP A 485 -4.76 -19.78 5.66
CA ASP A 485 -3.60 -19.20 6.34
C ASP A 485 -3.60 -17.68 6.13
N PHE A 486 -3.39 -16.94 7.23
CA PHE A 486 -3.32 -15.48 7.20
C PHE A 486 -2.10 -14.96 6.45
N SER A 487 -0.96 -15.65 6.60
CA SER A 487 0.33 -15.20 6.09
C SER A 487 0.46 -15.41 4.59
N SER A 488 0.06 -16.58 4.10
CA SER A 488 0.16 -16.94 2.68
C SER A 488 -1.05 -16.54 1.85
N GLY A 489 -2.23 -16.41 2.48
CA GLY A 489 -3.50 -16.19 1.77
C GLY A 489 -4.07 -17.46 1.13
N ARG A 490 -3.46 -18.64 1.34
CA ARG A 490 -3.96 -19.90 0.81
C ARG A 490 -5.24 -20.31 1.51
N ILE A 491 -6.14 -20.91 0.74
CA ILE A 491 -7.42 -21.45 1.21
C ILE A 491 -7.45 -22.94 0.88
N TRP A 492 -7.79 -23.75 1.87
CA TRP A 492 -7.94 -25.21 1.75
C TRP A 492 -9.33 -25.66 2.16
N ALA A 493 -9.67 -26.87 1.73
CA ALA A 493 -10.75 -27.66 2.33
C ALA A 493 -10.21 -29.01 2.78
N LEU A 494 -10.69 -29.50 3.92
CA LEU A 494 -10.38 -30.85 4.34
C LEU A 494 -11.07 -31.86 3.42
N GLU A 495 -10.31 -32.80 2.90
CA GLU A 495 -10.77 -33.96 2.15
C GLU A 495 -10.73 -35.17 3.07
N ASP A 496 -11.88 -35.82 3.32
CA ASP A 496 -11.96 -37.05 4.09
C ASP A 496 -11.32 -38.19 3.28
N ASP A 497 -10.34 -38.90 3.85
CA ASP A 497 -9.67 -40.05 3.20
C ASP A 497 -10.49 -41.34 3.21
N GLY A 498 -11.67 -41.30 3.80
CA GLY A 498 -12.57 -42.44 3.95
C GLY A 498 -12.08 -43.49 4.95
N GLN A 499 -10.98 -43.26 5.67
CA GLN A 499 -10.37 -44.12 6.68
C GLN A 499 -10.33 -43.45 8.06
N GLY A 500 -10.94 -42.28 8.18
CA GLY A 500 -11.01 -41.48 9.41
C GLY A 500 -9.88 -40.45 9.56
N GLY A 501 -9.07 -40.24 8.51
CA GLY A 501 -8.12 -39.17 8.39
C GLY A 501 -8.59 -38.09 7.39
N TYR A 502 -7.80 -37.02 7.31
CA TYR A 502 -8.07 -35.90 6.40
C TYR A 502 -6.77 -35.46 5.70
N SER A 503 -6.92 -34.97 4.47
CA SER A 503 -5.89 -34.27 3.74
C SER A 503 -6.31 -32.83 3.41
N ASN A 504 -5.33 -31.95 3.25
CA ASN A 504 -5.57 -30.55 2.88
C ASN A 504 -5.63 -30.43 1.35
N ASP A 505 -6.83 -30.20 0.81
CA ASP A 505 -7.04 -29.92 -0.61
C ASP A 505 -6.99 -28.40 -0.82
N GLN A 506 -5.91 -27.91 -1.48
CA GLN A 506 -5.74 -26.49 -1.74
C GLN A 506 -6.73 -26.02 -2.80
N LEU A 507 -7.62 -25.10 -2.40
CA LEU A 507 -8.64 -24.51 -3.27
C LEU A 507 -8.10 -23.32 -4.03
N LEU A 508 -7.37 -22.43 -3.35
CA LEU A 508 -6.89 -21.16 -3.87
C LEU A 508 -5.55 -20.77 -3.25
N ASP A 509 -4.74 -20.07 -4.03
CA ASP A 509 -3.61 -19.26 -3.56
C ASP A 509 -3.99 -17.80 -3.80
N SER A 510 -4.35 -17.08 -2.75
CA SER A 510 -4.89 -15.73 -2.87
C SER A 510 -3.90 -14.67 -2.34
N PRO A 511 -3.96 -13.44 -2.84
CA PRO A 511 -3.11 -12.35 -2.34
C PRO A 511 -3.69 -11.67 -1.09
N PHE A 512 -4.59 -12.34 -0.33
CA PHE A 512 -5.27 -11.73 0.79
C PHE A 512 -4.61 -12.09 2.12
N LEU A 513 -4.63 -11.16 3.08
CA LEU A 513 -4.37 -11.48 4.49
C LEU A 513 -5.72 -11.83 5.14
N ILE A 514 -6.02 -13.12 5.19
CA ILE A 514 -7.34 -13.61 5.61
C ILE A 514 -7.41 -13.66 7.14
N SER A 515 -8.07 -12.69 7.78
CA SER A 515 -8.17 -12.60 9.24
C SER A 515 -9.33 -13.39 9.84
N ALA A 516 -10.39 -13.61 9.05
CA ALA A 516 -11.56 -14.36 9.49
C ALA A 516 -12.39 -14.86 8.31
N PHE A 517 -13.13 -15.94 8.55
CA PHE A 517 -14.29 -16.30 7.76
C PHE A 517 -15.58 -15.88 8.48
N GLY A 518 -16.66 -15.75 7.74
CA GLY A 518 -18.03 -15.66 8.23
C GLY A 518 -18.96 -16.50 7.36
N SER A 519 -19.99 -17.10 7.97
CA SER A 519 -21.03 -17.81 7.22
C SER A 519 -22.26 -16.95 7.11
N GLY A 520 -22.79 -16.79 5.89
CA GLY A 520 -24.07 -16.17 5.66
C GLY A 520 -25.24 -17.06 6.07
N ALA A 521 -26.44 -16.47 6.19
CA ALA A 521 -27.67 -17.22 6.43
C ALA A 521 -28.00 -18.22 5.30
N ASP A 522 -27.38 -18.03 4.12
CA ASP A 522 -27.42 -18.94 2.96
C ASP A 522 -26.39 -20.07 3.02
N GLY A 523 -25.55 -20.08 4.06
CA GLY A 523 -24.43 -21.02 4.22
C GLY A 523 -23.21 -20.75 3.36
N GLU A 524 -23.20 -19.65 2.58
CA GLU A 524 -22.04 -19.23 1.80
C GLU A 524 -20.97 -18.64 2.70
N LEU A 525 -19.70 -18.78 2.30
CA LEU A 525 -18.57 -18.29 3.09
C LEU A 525 -18.07 -16.94 2.60
N TYR A 526 -17.90 -16.05 3.55
CA TYR A 526 -17.37 -14.71 3.40
C TYR A 526 -15.99 -14.62 4.09
N ILE A 527 -15.13 -13.79 3.55
CA ILE A 527 -13.72 -13.66 3.95
C ILE A 527 -13.46 -12.20 4.31
N ALA A 528 -12.93 -11.95 5.49
CA ALA A 528 -12.41 -10.65 5.86
C ALA A 528 -10.94 -10.53 5.41
N ASP A 529 -10.69 -9.69 4.41
CA ASP A 529 -9.35 -9.37 3.95
C ASP A 529 -8.79 -8.21 4.79
N PHE A 530 -7.91 -8.55 5.70
CA PHE A 530 -7.31 -7.63 6.66
C PHE A 530 -6.49 -6.53 5.99
N SER A 531 -5.83 -6.85 4.87
CA SER A 531 -4.92 -5.95 4.16
C SER A 531 -5.65 -4.86 3.38
N SER A 532 -6.72 -5.23 2.66
CA SER A 532 -7.50 -4.29 1.85
C SER A 532 -8.72 -3.73 2.57
N GLY A 533 -9.12 -4.34 3.69
CA GLY A 533 -10.35 -4.00 4.39
C GLY A 533 -11.62 -4.43 3.64
N ARG A 534 -11.49 -5.25 2.58
CA ARG A 534 -12.62 -5.72 1.78
C ARG A 534 -13.20 -7.02 2.33
N ILE A 535 -14.48 -7.21 2.09
CA ILE A 535 -15.15 -8.48 2.35
C ILE A 535 -15.30 -9.23 1.03
N ARG A 536 -14.67 -10.41 0.97
CA ARG A 536 -14.75 -11.33 -0.17
C ARG A 536 -15.78 -12.43 0.10
N ARG A 537 -16.17 -13.16 -0.93
CA ARG A 537 -17.01 -14.36 -0.84
C ARG A 537 -16.42 -15.46 -1.70
N LEU A 538 -16.47 -16.71 -1.20
CA LEU A 538 -16.22 -17.86 -2.06
C LEU A 538 -17.36 -17.97 -3.08
N ALA A 539 -17.01 -18.26 -4.32
CA ALA A 539 -17.92 -18.41 -5.43
C ALA A 539 -17.53 -19.63 -6.28
N PRO A 540 -18.44 -20.19 -7.10
CA PRO A 540 -18.06 -21.18 -8.08
C PRO A 540 -16.97 -20.62 -9.00
N GLY A 541 -15.95 -21.43 -9.27
CA GLY A 541 -14.95 -21.10 -10.27
C GLY A 541 -15.63 -20.99 -11.65
N VAL A 542 -15.34 -19.95 -12.37
CA VAL A 542 -15.73 -19.84 -13.77
C VAL A 542 -14.82 -20.78 -14.56
N GLY A 543 -15.32 -21.94 -14.92
CA GLY A 543 -14.55 -22.99 -15.57
C GLY A 543 -13.68 -22.44 -16.70
N GLY A 544 -12.36 -22.45 -16.50
CA GLY A 544 -11.41 -22.18 -17.56
C GLY A 544 -11.29 -20.73 -18.03
N ALA A 545 -11.56 -19.71 -17.20
CA ALA A 545 -11.00 -18.39 -17.49
C ALA A 545 -9.46 -18.57 -17.53
N PRO A 546 -8.81 -18.35 -18.69
CA PRO A 546 -7.37 -18.55 -18.78
C PRO A 546 -6.71 -17.67 -17.71
N ASN A 547 -5.73 -18.21 -17.00
CA ASN A 547 -4.89 -17.41 -16.15
C ASN A 547 -4.31 -16.26 -17.00
N THR A 548 -4.84 -15.04 -16.77
CA THR A 548 -4.49 -13.86 -17.56
C THR A 548 -3.10 -13.34 -17.24
N ILE A 549 -2.48 -13.83 -16.15
CA ILE A 549 -1.11 -13.45 -15.80
C ILE A 549 -0.14 -14.15 -16.75
N PRO A 550 0.69 -13.38 -17.48
CA PRO A 550 1.61 -13.95 -18.45
C PRO A 550 2.52 -15.02 -17.86
N ALA A 551 2.68 -16.13 -18.53
CA ALA A 551 3.57 -17.22 -18.12
C ALA A 551 5.04 -16.84 -18.28
N THR A 552 5.35 -15.90 -19.18
CA THR A 552 6.70 -15.40 -19.42
C THR A 552 6.75 -13.88 -19.27
N LEU A 553 7.92 -13.36 -18.95
CA LEU A 553 8.10 -11.93 -18.76
C LEU A 553 7.93 -11.16 -20.08
N SER A 554 8.39 -11.71 -21.20
CA SER A 554 8.21 -11.12 -22.52
C SER A 554 6.73 -10.94 -22.89
N ALA A 555 5.86 -11.87 -22.48
CA ALA A 555 4.42 -11.78 -22.71
C ALA A 555 3.71 -10.73 -21.83
N SER A 556 4.40 -10.17 -20.82
CA SER A 556 3.81 -9.15 -19.93
C SER A 556 3.62 -7.78 -20.60
N GLY A 557 4.32 -7.52 -21.70
CA GLY A 557 4.37 -6.20 -22.32
C GLY A 557 5.17 -5.15 -21.54
N CYS A 558 5.81 -5.54 -20.42
CA CYS A 558 6.61 -4.64 -19.58
C CYS A 558 8.10 -4.61 -19.93
N VAL A 559 8.51 -5.47 -20.84
CA VAL A 559 9.87 -5.55 -21.38
C VAL A 559 9.84 -5.40 -22.89
N ALA A 560 10.97 -5.04 -23.48
CA ALA A 560 11.08 -4.78 -24.91
C ALA A 560 10.82 -6.05 -25.73
N ALA A 561 10.04 -5.93 -26.80
CA ALA A 561 9.78 -7.03 -27.71
C ALA A 561 11.09 -7.55 -28.34
N GLY A 562 11.36 -8.84 -28.19
CA GLY A 562 12.58 -9.48 -28.71
C GLY A 562 13.84 -9.31 -27.84
N ASN A 563 13.78 -8.52 -26.77
CA ASN A 563 14.87 -8.44 -25.77
C ASN A 563 14.31 -8.22 -24.35
N PRO A 564 13.87 -9.26 -23.66
CA PRO A 564 13.24 -9.12 -22.35
C PRO A 564 14.18 -8.65 -21.23
N THR A 565 15.49 -8.53 -21.49
CA THR A 565 16.43 -7.93 -20.53
C THR A 565 16.35 -6.41 -20.48
N GLN A 566 15.65 -5.79 -21.45
CA GLN A 566 15.43 -4.34 -21.51
C GLN A 566 13.98 -4.02 -21.14
N PRO A 567 13.72 -2.90 -20.43
CA PRO A 567 12.36 -2.45 -20.17
C PRO A 567 11.64 -2.03 -21.46
N ALA A 568 10.31 -2.11 -21.49
CA ALA A 568 9.51 -1.54 -22.55
C ALA A 568 9.61 0.00 -22.54
N ALA A 569 9.42 0.64 -23.71
CA ALA A 569 9.56 2.09 -23.87
C ALA A 569 8.60 2.90 -22.97
N GLY A 570 7.43 2.33 -22.65
CA GLY A 570 6.40 2.99 -21.82
C GLY A 570 6.64 2.92 -20.32
N VAL A 571 7.71 2.31 -19.83
CA VAL A 571 7.98 2.18 -18.40
C VAL A 571 8.96 3.27 -17.93
N ILE A 572 8.68 3.86 -16.77
CA ILE A 572 9.43 4.98 -16.21
C ILE A 572 10.43 4.45 -15.18
N PRO A 573 11.74 4.69 -15.36
CA PRO A 573 12.76 4.27 -14.40
C PRO A 573 12.67 5.11 -13.11
N TYR A 574 12.99 4.48 -11.96
CA TYR A 574 13.17 5.21 -10.72
C TYR A 574 14.26 4.59 -9.85
N ARG A 575 14.82 5.40 -8.97
CA ARG A 575 15.81 5.02 -7.97
C ARG A 575 15.30 5.43 -6.59
N VAL A 576 15.52 4.58 -5.59
CA VAL A 576 15.25 4.91 -4.19
C VAL A 576 16.53 5.43 -3.52
N ASN A 577 16.39 6.43 -2.64
CA ASN A 577 17.50 6.99 -1.89
C ASN A 577 18.08 5.99 -0.88
N ALA A 578 17.19 5.30 -0.14
CA ALA A 578 17.56 4.26 0.81
C ALA A 578 17.14 2.88 0.26
N PRO A 579 18.05 2.03 -0.21
CA PRO A 579 17.71 0.74 -0.81
C PRO A 579 17.34 -0.31 0.24
N PHE A 580 16.34 -1.15 -0.08
CA PHE A 580 16.02 -2.36 0.65
C PHE A 580 17.12 -3.41 0.45
N TRP A 581 17.54 -4.09 1.52
CA TRP A 581 18.48 -5.21 1.42
C TRP A 581 17.88 -6.40 0.66
N SER A 582 18.64 -7.04 -0.19
CA SER A 582 18.22 -8.24 -0.93
C SER A 582 19.47 -9.04 -1.33
N ASP A 583 20.17 -9.60 -0.34
CA ASP A 583 21.21 -10.61 -0.53
C ASP A 583 22.26 -10.23 -1.60
N PHE A 584 22.78 -9.00 -1.54
CA PHE A 584 23.72 -8.39 -2.47
C PHE A 584 23.21 -8.13 -3.90
N ALA A 585 21.94 -8.42 -4.20
CA ALA A 585 21.43 -8.18 -5.55
C ALA A 585 21.29 -6.68 -5.85
N VAL A 586 21.82 -6.28 -6.99
CA VAL A 586 21.58 -4.96 -7.59
C VAL A 586 20.15 -4.94 -8.15
N LYS A 587 19.44 -3.83 -7.97
CA LYS A 587 18.04 -3.70 -8.37
C LYS A 587 17.85 -2.59 -9.38
N GLU A 588 17.23 -2.95 -10.50
CA GLU A 588 16.68 -2.00 -11.46
C GLU A 588 15.17 -1.87 -11.19
N ARG A 589 14.65 -0.65 -11.22
CA ARG A 589 13.26 -0.39 -10.84
C ARG A 589 12.58 0.52 -11.85
N TYR A 590 11.37 0.13 -12.19
CA TYR A 590 10.52 0.86 -13.12
C TYR A 590 9.08 0.81 -12.64
N PHE A 591 8.26 1.75 -13.09
CA PHE A 591 6.81 1.64 -12.99
C PHE A 591 6.16 2.07 -14.30
N ALA A 592 4.96 1.56 -14.52
CA ALA A 592 4.12 1.89 -15.67
C ALA A 592 2.70 2.16 -15.16
N ILE A 593 2.05 3.17 -15.71
CA ILE A 593 0.65 3.48 -15.42
C ILE A 593 -0.13 3.61 -16.73
N PRO A 594 -1.44 3.31 -16.75
CA PRO A 594 -2.25 3.47 -17.96
C PRO A 594 -2.24 4.91 -18.47
N ASP A 595 -2.23 5.07 -19.79
CA ASP A 595 -2.28 6.39 -20.42
C ASP A 595 -3.51 7.18 -19.94
N GLY A 596 -3.37 8.49 -19.81
CA GLY A 596 -4.42 9.38 -19.32
C GLY A 596 -4.67 9.33 -17.80
N THR A 597 -4.07 8.38 -17.05
CA THR A 597 -4.18 8.32 -15.58
C THR A 597 -3.03 9.03 -14.88
N ARG A 598 -3.16 9.27 -13.58
CA ARG A 598 -2.15 9.95 -12.75
C ARG A 598 -2.01 9.27 -11.40
N ILE A 599 -0.87 9.47 -10.76
CA ILE A 599 -0.55 8.96 -9.42
C ILE A 599 -1.08 9.96 -8.38
N ALA A 600 -1.89 9.49 -7.44
CA ALA A 600 -2.23 10.26 -6.25
C ALA A 600 -1.13 10.12 -5.19
N ARG A 601 -1.12 11.04 -4.21
CA ARG A 601 -0.18 10.97 -3.08
C ARG A 601 -0.96 11.00 -1.77
N THR A 602 -0.56 10.13 -0.84
CA THR A 602 -1.11 10.15 0.52
C THR A 602 -0.53 11.34 1.32
N ALA A 603 -1.14 11.65 2.45
CA ALA A 603 -0.59 12.66 3.37
C ALA A 603 0.80 12.28 3.92
N ALA A 604 1.13 10.99 3.95
CA ALA A 604 2.46 10.49 4.33
C ALA A 604 3.49 10.59 3.20
N GLY A 605 3.06 10.91 1.98
CA GLY A 605 3.93 11.04 0.81
C GLY A 605 4.06 9.75 -0.02
N ASP A 606 3.34 8.67 0.32
CA ASP A 606 3.34 7.44 -0.46
C ASP A 606 2.58 7.64 -1.78
N PHE A 607 3.01 6.95 -2.84
CA PHE A 607 2.37 7.02 -4.14
C PHE A 607 1.22 5.99 -4.22
N ASP A 608 0.01 6.49 -4.49
CA ASP A 608 -1.19 5.69 -4.79
C ASP A 608 -1.38 5.61 -6.30
N PHE A 609 -0.95 4.51 -6.88
CA PHE A 609 -0.99 4.25 -8.31
C PHE A 609 -2.42 3.93 -8.79
N PRO A 610 -2.83 4.37 -9.98
CA PRO A 610 -4.15 4.03 -10.54
C PRO A 610 -4.28 2.52 -10.85
N ALA A 611 -5.50 2.00 -10.92
CA ALA A 611 -5.77 0.64 -11.40
C ALA A 611 -5.20 0.44 -12.82
N GLY A 612 -4.67 -0.74 -13.10
CA GLY A 612 -3.94 -1.07 -14.33
C GLY A 612 -2.42 -0.82 -14.24
N SER A 613 -1.92 -0.25 -13.14
CA SER A 613 -0.49 0.04 -12.95
C SER A 613 0.35 -1.21 -12.70
N VAL A 614 1.62 -1.16 -13.11
CA VAL A 614 2.63 -2.19 -12.85
C VAL A 614 3.90 -1.55 -12.30
N ILE A 615 4.41 -2.08 -11.19
CA ILE A 615 5.74 -1.76 -10.67
C ILE A 615 6.65 -2.95 -10.98
N LEU A 616 7.75 -2.69 -11.66
CA LEU A 616 8.70 -3.70 -12.10
C LEU A 616 10.01 -3.55 -11.34
N LYS A 617 10.52 -4.67 -10.82
CA LYS A 617 11.79 -4.73 -10.11
C LYS A 617 12.60 -5.93 -10.58
N SER A 618 13.75 -5.69 -11.20
CA SER A 618 14.68 -6.72 -11.66
C SER A 618 15.88 -6.82 -10.71
N PHE A 619 16.29 -8.03 -10.42
CA PHE A 619 17.39 -8.35 -9.50
C PHE A 619 18.56 -8.96 -10.28
N ARG A 620 19.76 -8.37 -10.09
CA ARG A 620 21.02 -8.89 -10.65
C ARG A 620 21.93 -9.36 -9.55
N LEU A 621 22.47 -10.54 -9.71
CA LEU A 621 23.50 -11.09 -8.85
C LEU A 621 24.72 -11.46 -9.69
N GLY A 622 25.91 -10.93 -9.37
CA GLY A 622 27.09 -11.10 -10.19
C GLY A 622 26.93 -10.62 -11.64
N GLY A 623 26.11 -9.60 -11.87
CA GLY A 623 25.78 -9.04 -13.19
C GLY A 623 24.68 -9.78 -13.96
N GLN A 624 24.29 -10.99 -13.55
CA GLN A 624 23.23 -11.78 -14.19
C GLN A 624 21.86 -11.46 -13.62
N LEU A 625 20.84 -11.32 -14.46
CA LEU A 625 19.45 -11.29 -14.05
C LEU A 625 19.06 -12.63 -13.46
N ILE A 626 18.51 -12.63 -12.25
CA ILE A 626 18.08 -13.84 -11.57
C ILE A 626 16.56 -13.86 -11.37
N GLU A 627 15.97 -12.69 -11.12
CA GLU A 627 14.55 -12.53 -10.84
C GLU A 627 14.06 -11.21 -11.39
N THR A 628 12.80 -11.18 -11.86
CA THR A 628 12.03 -9.95 -12.07
C THR A 628 10.69 -10.11 -11.40
N ARG A 629 10.29 -9.13 -10.58
CA ARG A 629 8.97 -9.06 -9.95
C ARG A 629 8.12 -8.01 -10.63
N LEU A 630 6.89 -8.38 -10.96
CA LEU A 630 5.83 -7.47 -11.38
C LEU A 630 4.83 -7.33 -10.23
N PHE A 631 4.72 -6.15 -9.67
CA PHE A 631 3.71 -5.84 -8.66
C PHE A 631 2.61 -5.04 -9.34
N MET A 632 1.43 -5.64 -9.51
CA MET A 632 0.35 -5.16 -10.36
C MET A 632 -0.83 -4.68 -9.56
N ARG A 633 -1.35 -3.49 -9.88
CA ARG A 633 -2.68 -3.05 -9.42
C ARG A 633 -3.70 -3.40 -10.48
N HIS A 634 -4.43 -4.48 -10.28
CA HIS A 634 -5.40 -5.00 -11.25
C HIS A 634 -6.59 -4.04 -11.47
N PRO A 635 -7.38 -4.24 -12.55
CA PRO A 635 -8.56 -3.40 -12.82
C PRO A 635 -9.61 -3.38 -11.70
N ASP A 636 -9.67 -4.43 -10.86
CA ASP A 636 -10.51 -4.50 -9.66
C ASP A 636 -9.95 -3.69 -8.47
N GLY A 637 -8.80 -3.03 -8.65
CA GLY A 637 -8.10 -2.22 -7.64
C GLY A 637 -7.24 -3.03 -6.67
N VAL A 638 -7.24 -4.35 -6.75
CA VAL A 638 -6.44 -5.23 -5.88
C VAL A 638 -4.99 -5.28 -6.37
N TRP A 639 -4.05 -5.25 -5.43
CA TRP A 639 -2.64 -5.45 -5.71
C TRP A 639 -2.27 -6.93 -5.60
N ALA A 640 -1.39 -7.41 -6.48
CA ALA A 640 -0.77 -8.72 -6.39
C ALA A 640 0.66 -8.69 -6.95
N GLY A 641 1.53 -9.54 -6.40
CA GLY A 641 2.93 -9.66 -6.82
C GLY A 641 3.17 -10.95 -7.59
N TYR A 642 3.89 -10.86 -8.71
CA TYR A 642 4.22 -12.00 -9.57
C TYR A 642 5.71 -12.07 -9.80
N THR A 643 6.27 -13.23 -9.47
CA THR A 643 7.72 -13.50 -9.54
C THR A 643 8.05 -14.24 -10.84
N TYR A 644 9.10 -13.78 -11.54
CA TYR A 644 9.62 -14.42 -12.76
C TYR A 644 11.09 -14.76 -12.57
N GLU A 645 11.44 -16.02 -12.81
CA GLU A 645 12.80 -16.52 -12.74
C GLU A 645 13.46 -16.49 -14.11
N TRP A 646 14.67 -15.93 -14.19
CA TRP A 646 15.45 -15.87 -15.42
C TRP A 646 16.12 -17.21 -15.73
N ASN A 647 16.10 -17.59 -17.00
CA ASN A 647 16.86 -18.72 -17.50
C ASN A 647 18.36 -18.39 -17.54
N ALA A 648 19.21 -19.41 -17.57
CA ALA A 648 20.67 -19.24 -17.59
C ALA A 648 21.17 -18.48 -18.83
N GLY A 649 20.45 -18.57 -19.93
CA GLY A 649 20.77 -17.88 -21.20
C GLY A 649 20.40 -16.39 -21.20
N GLN A 650 19.76 -15.86 -20.17
CA GLN A 650 19.30 -14.47 -20.09
C GLN A 650 18.38 -14.07 -21.25
N THR A 651 17.65 -15.03 -21.79
CA THR A 651 16.78 -14.82 -22.97
C THR A 651 15.31 -14.70 -22.62
N GLU A 652 14.91 -15.20 -21.45
CA GLU A 652 13.52 -15.17 -20.97
C GLU A 652 13.46 -15.41 -19.47
N ALA A 653 12.40 -14.87 -18.84
CA ALA A 653 12.05 -15.22 -17.46
C ALA A 653 10.65 -15.86 -17.41
N THR A 654 10.51 -16.93 -16.63
CA THR A 654 9.28 -17.70 -16.51
C THR A 654 8.66 -17.47 -15.14
N ARG A 655 7.33 -17.35 -15.08
CA ARG A 655 6.60 -17.14 -13.83
C ARG A 655 6.81 -18.31 -12.87
N VAL A 656 7.12 -17.98 -11.61
CA VAL A 656 7.18 -18.91 -10.48
C VAL A 656 5.83 -18.86 -9.76
N ILE A 657 5.18 -20.00 -9.63
CA ILE A 657 3.88 -20.15 -8.93
C ILE A 657 4.17 -20.79 -7.58
N GLY A 658 3.57 -20.28 -6.49
CA GLY A 658 3.69 -20.84 -5.14
C GLY A 658 5.04 -20.57 -4.44
N GLY A 659 5.93 -19.80 -5.06
CA GLY A 659 7.24 -19.52 -4.50
C GLY A 659 8.23 -20.71 -4.61
N LYS A 660 9.52 -20.44 -4.42
CA LYS A 660 10.55 -21.48 -4.29
C LYS A 660 11.88 -20.90 -3.82
N THR A 661 12.75 -21.76 -3.35
CA THR A 661 14.17 -21.43 -3.10
C THR A 661 15.07 -22.20 -4.08
N ARG A 662 16.08 -21.52 -4.64
CA ARG A 662 17.05 -22.11 -5.56
C ARG A 662 18.46 -21.63 -5.24
N GLN A 663 19.45 -22.51 -5.41
CA GLN A 663 20.86 -22.10 -5.34
C GLN A 663 21.23 -21.26 -6.57
N VAL A 664 21.74 -20.06 -6.31
CA VAL A 664 22.27 -19.14 -7.32
C VAL A 664 23.72 -18.82 -6.92
N GLY A 665 24.66 -19.42 -7.62
CA GLY A 665 26.06 -19.38 -7.21
C GLY A 665 26.26 -20.05 -5.83
N ALA A 666 26.81 -19.32 -4.88
CA ALA A 666 27.11 -19.83 -3.53
C ALA A 666 25.97 -19.60 -2.52
N GLN A 667 24.87 -18.97 -2.91
CA GLN A 667 23.79 -18.61 -1.98
C GLN A 667 22.42 -19.16 -2.41
N ALA A 668 21.58 -19.44 -1.43
CA ALA A 668 20.18 -19.77 -1.66
C ALA A 668 19.40 -18.46 -1.93
N TRP A 669 18.68 -18.41 -3.04
CA TRP A 669 17.83 -17.29 -3.44
C TRP A 669 16.36 -17.66 -3.30
N ILE A 670 15.59 -16.79 -2.63
CA ILE A 670 14.14 -16.96 -2.43
C ILE A 670 13.38 -16.24 -3.55
N TYR A 671 12.58 -16.99 -4.29
CA TYR A 671 11.56 -16.48 -5.20
C TYR A 671 10.24 -16.50 -4.43
N PRO A 672 9.71 -15.34 -4.00
CA PRO A 672 8.52 -15.31 -3.17
C PRO A 672 7.27 -15.74 -3.93
N SER A 673 6.33 -16.33 -3.19
CA SER A 673 4.96 -16.57 -3.65
C SER A 673 4.16 -15.27 -3.75
N GLU A 674 2.97 -15.35 -4.35
CA GLU A 674 2.04 -14.21 -4.45
C GLU A 674 1.62 -13.72 -3.05
N GLY A 675 1.30 -14.63 -2.13
CA GLY A 675 0.95 -14.32 -0.74
C GLY A 675 2.10 -13.71 0.06
N GLU A 676 3.33 -14.24 -0.09
CA GLU A 676 4.51 -13.67 0.59
C GLU A 676 4.79 -12.21 0.18
N CYS A 677 4.47 -11.81 -1.06
CA CYS A 677 4.58 -10.42 -1.48
C CYS A 677 3.69 -9.52 -0.59
N MET A 678 2.48 -9.97 -0.27
CA MET A 678 1.50 -9.20 0.46
C MET A 678 1.78 -9.11 1.97
N GLN A 679 2.70 -9.90 2.52
CA GLN A 679 3.15 -9.74 3.92
C GLN A 679 3.87 -8.41 4.16
N CYS A 680 4.55 -7.87 3.15
CA CYS A 680 5.19 -6.55 3.20
C CYS A 680 4.36 -5.48 2.49
N HIS A 681 3.76 -5.81 1.34
CA HIS A 681 2.96 -4.90 0.51
C HIS A 681 1.53 -4.76 1.04
N THR A 682 1.37 -4.22 2.25
CA THR A 682 0.09 -4.05 2.93
C THR A 682 -0.52 -2.68 2.70
N ALA A 683 -1.81 -2.52 3.02
CA ALA A 683 -2.49 -1.21 3.01
C ALA A 683 -1.80 -0.21 3.95
N ALA A 684 -1.36 -0.66 5.14
CA ALA A 684 -0.61 0.18 6.07
C ALA A 684 0.72 0.68 5.49
N GLY A 685 1.36 -0.12 4.63
CA GLY A 685 2.58 0.23 3.90
C GLY A 685 2.33 0.99 2.58
N GLY A 686 1.07 1.30 2.23
CA GLY A 686 0.72 1.97 0.98
C GLY A 686 0.85 1.07 -0.26
N PHE A 687 0.93 -0.25 -0.11
CA PHE A 687 1.14 -1.29 -1.13
C PHE A 687 2.39 -1.11 -2.01
N SER A 688 2.65 0.06 -2.57
CA SER A 688 3.65 0.26 -3.65
C SER A 688 5.11 0.17 -3.20
N LEU A 689 5.44 0.13 -1.94
CA LEU A 689 6.75 0.11 -1.28
C LEU A 689 7.94 0.60 -2.11
N GLY A 690 8.49 1.73 -1.73
CA GLY A 690 9.61 2.39 -2.42
C GLY A 690 9.21 3.66 -3.17
N PRO A 691 8.21 3.68 -4.07
CA PRO A 691 7.72 4.93 -4.64
C PRO A 691 7.02 5.81 -3.60
N GLN A 692 7.75 6.75 -3.03
CA GLN A 692 7.26 7.78 -2.11
C GLN A 692 8.12 9.03 -2.23
N VAL A 693 7.58 10.16 -1.79
CA VAL A 693 8.27 11.46 -1.90
C VAL A 693 9.68 11.40 -1.33
N ALA A 694 9.85 10.92 -0.10
CA ALA A 694 11.16 10.91 0.57
C ALA A 694 12.18 9.95 -0.08
N GLN A 695 11.74 8.89 -0.73
CA GLN A 695 12.61 7.93 -1.44
C GLN A 695 13.00 8.40 -2.84
N LEU A 696 12.12 9.15 -3.53
CA LEU A 696 12.35 9.62 -4.88
C LEU A 696 12.86 11.07 -4.94
N ASN A 697 12.97 11.74 -3.81
CA ASN A 697 13.57 13.07 -3.76
C ASN A 697 15.11 12.99 -3.85
N GLY A 698 15.61 12.65 -5.00
CA GLY A 698 17.01 12.48 -5.33
C GLY A 698 17.19 12.45 -6.85
N THR A 699 18.42 12.47 -7.32
CA THR A 699 18.72 12.49 -8.74
C THR A 699 18.78 11.10 -9.35
N LEU A 700 18.38 10.98 -10.61
CA LEU A 700 18.52 9.82 -11.46
C LEU A 700 19.11 10.25 -12.81
N THR A 701 20.05 9.45 -13.34
CA THR A 701 20.44 9.56 -14.75
C THR A 701 19.46 8.74 -15.57
N TYR A 702 18.63 9.38 -16.37
CA TYR A 702 17.62 8.73 -17.18
C TYR A 702 18.25 8.08 -18.40
N PRO A 703 18.07 6.75 -18.62
CA PRO A 703 18.76 6.05 -19.71
C PRO A 703 18.41 6.53 -21.11
N THR A 704 17.19 7.05 -21.29
CA THR A 704 16.68 7.49 -22.60
C THR A 704 17.23 8.85 -23.03
N SER A 705 17.41 9.77 -22.09
CA SER A 705 17.89 11.14 -22.38
C SER A 705 19.37 11.34 -22.01
N GLY A 706 19.95 10.46 -21.18
CA GLY A 706 21.28 10.67 -20.61
C GLY A 706 21.35 11.74 -19.52
N GLN A 707 20.24 12.44 -19.23
CA GLN A 707 20.18 13.53 -18.27
C GLN A 707 20.12 13.05 -16.83
N THR A 708 20.85 13.74 -15.95
CA THR A 708 20.76 13.54 -14.51
C THR A 708 19.90 14.64 -13.91
N ALA A 709 18.71 14.29 -13.44
CA ALA A 709 17.73 15.21 -12.92
C ALA A 709 17.08 14.73 -11.62
N ASN A 710 16.48 15.64 -10.84
CA ASN A 710 15.67 15.27 -9.68
C ASN A 710 14.42 14.53 -10.15
N GLN A 711 14.18 13.35 -9.58
CA GLN A 711 13.09 12.47 -10.01
C GLN A 711 11.72 13.10 -9.77
N LEU A 712 11.48 13.73 -8.61
CA LEU A 712 10.19 14.35 -8.31
C LEU A 712 9.89 15.51 -9.26
N ALA A 713 10.89 16.34 -9.55
CA ALA A 713 10.75 17.41 -10.52
C ALA A 713 10.42 16.88 -11.92
N THR A 714 11.12 15.82 -12.36
CA THR A 714 10.84 15.16 -13.64
C THR A 714 9.43 14.58 -13.71
N LEU A 715 8.99 13.86 -12.66
CA LEU A 715 7.65 13.27 -12.60
C LEU A 715 6.53 14.33 -12.58
N GLU A 716 6.79 15.48 -11.96
CA GLU A 716 5.87 16.62 -11.97
C GLU A 716 5.82 17.29 -13.36
N HIS A 717 6.99 17.50 -13.97
CA HIS A 717 7.12 18.08 -15.31
C HIS A 717 6.32 17.27 -16.34
N ILE A 718 6.44 15.94 -16.35
CA ILE A 718 5.67 15.08 -17.26
C ILE A 718 4.21 14.83 -16.78
N ASN A 719 3.72 15.65 -15.85
CA ASN A 719 2.33 15.71 -15.41
C ASN A 719 1.80 14.38 -14.85
N LEU A 720 2.64 13.69 -14.07
CA LEU A 720 2.34 12.34 -13.58
C LEU A 720 1.50 12.35 -12.29
N PHE A 721 1.45 13.45 -11.55
CA PHE A 721 0.71 13.56 -10.30
C PHE A 721 -0.70 14.14 -10.47
N THR A 722 -1.65 13.67 -9.64
CA THR A 722 -3.03 14.20 -9.60
C THR A 722 -3.09 15.63 -9.05
N THR A 723 -2.15 15.97 -8.16
CA THR A 723 -1.97 17.30 -7.55
C THR A 723 -0.50 17.69 -7.60
N PRO A 724 -0.15 18.96 -7.83
CA PRO A 724 1.24 19.42 -7.80
C PRO A 724 1.96 19.07 -6.49
N LEU A 725 3.28 18.97 -6.53
CA LEU A 725 4.10 18.82 -5.31
C LEU A 725 3.82 20.01 -4.36
N PRO A 726 3.85 19.78 -3.03
CA PRO A 726 3.57 20.85 -2.05
C PRO A 726 4.63 21.95 -2.02
N GLY A 727 5.70 21.81 -2.80
CA GLY A 727 6.80 22.76 -2.94
C GLY A 727 7.91 22.18 -3.80
N PRO A 728 8.93 22.97 -4.12
CA PRO A 728 10.07 22.48 -4.90
C PRO A 728 10.79 21.33 -4.15
N PRO A 729 11.37 20.35 -4.87
CA PRO A 729 12.01 19.18 -4.27
C PRO A 729 13.02 19.49 -3.16
N ALA A 730 13.75 20.60 -3.26
CA ALA A 730 14.71 21.03 -2.23
C ALA A 730 14.09 21.30 -0.86
N THR A 731 12.78 21.54 -0.79
CA THR A 731 12.03 21.77 0.47
C THR A 731 11.30 20.55 0.98
N LEU A 732 11.29 19.45 0.20
CA LEU A 732 10.60 18.22 0.55
C LEU A 732 11.54 17.25 1.29
N ALA A 733 10.96 16.37 2.09
CA ALA A 733 11.72 15.31 2.77
C ALA A 733 12.48 14.43 1.78
N ALA A 734 13.71 14.07 2.14
CA ALA A 734 14.52 13.09 1.42
C ALA A 734 15.14 12.13 2.43
N LEU A 735 15.04 10.83 2.18
CA LEU A 735 15.84 9.84 2.93
C LEU A 735 17.29 9.91 2.48
N VAL A 736 18.20 9.70 3.42
CA VAL A 736 19.63 9.59 3.12
C VAL A 736 19.98 8.15 2.72
N ASP A 737 21.02 7.96 1.93
CA ASP A 737 21.56 6.63 1.69
C ASP A 737 22.16 6.10 3.00
N PRO A 738 21.73 4.92 3.52
CA PRO A 738 22.34 4.34 4.71
C PRO A 738 23.85 4.08 4.59
N ALA A 739 24.38 3.96 3.38
CA ALA A 739 25.81 3.78 3.10
C ALA A 739 26.59 5.11 3.07
N ASP A 740 25.95 6.26 2.94
CA ASP A 740 26.60 7.57 2.88
C ASP A 740 27.16 7.97 4.25
N THR A 741 28.46 7.75 4.44
CA THR A 741 29.14 8.07 5.71
C THR A 741 29.26 9.57 6.01
N ALA A 742 28.99 10.43 5.05
CA ALA A 742 28.95 11.89 5.27
C ALA A 742 27.63 12.33 5.96
N ALA A 743 26.57 11.56 5.80
CA ALA A 743 25.28 11.82 6.47
C ALA A 743 25.33 11.45 7.97
N PRO A 744 24.54 12.11 8.83
CA PRO A 744 24.49 11.81 10.26
C PRO A 744 24.11 10.35 10.55
N LEU A 745 24.75 9.74 11.51
CA LEU A 745 24.56 8.34 11.89
C LEU A 745 23.07 8.01 12.17
N THR A 746 22.37 8.90 12.87
CA THR A 746 20.95 8.72 13.19
C THR A 746 20.08 8.73 11.93
N ASP A 747 20.35 9.64 10.99
CA ASP A 747 19.53 9.73 9.77
C ASP A 747 19.74 8.50 8.89
N ARG A 748 20.97 8.00 8.80
CA ARG A 748 21.32 6.75 8.10
C ARG A 748 20.61 5.54 8.73
N ALA A 749 20.65 5.43 10.06
CA ALA A 749 19.98 4.36 10.79
C ALA A 749 18.46 4.41 10.62
N ARG A 750 17.89 5.62 10.68
CA ARG A 750 16.45 5.85 10.49
C ARG A 750 16.01 5.53 9.05
N ALA A 751 16.78 5.93 8.05
CA ALA A 751 16.53 5.59 6.66
C ALA A 751 16.62 4.07 6.41
N TYR A 752 17.56 3.39 7.07
CA TYR A 752 17.66 1.92 7.02
C TYR A 752 16.43 1.24 7.63
N LEU A 753 15.98 1.69 8.81
CA LEU A 753 14.79 1.16 9.48
C LEU A 753 13.52 1.42 8.67
N GLU A 754 13.37 2.61 8.08
CA GLU A 754 12.26 2.95 7.19
C GLU A 754 12.13 1.93 6.06
N THR A 755 13.24 1.63 5.40
CA THR A 755 13.22 0.83 4.17
C THR A 755 13.16 -0.67 4.44
N ASN A 756 13.85 -1.15 5.50
CA ASN A 756 14.01 -2.58 5.73
C ASN A 756 13.05 -3.15 6.78
N CYS A 757 12.38 -2.30 7.57
CA CYS A 757 11.59 -2.76 8.71
C CYS A 757 10.19 -2.11 8.78
N ALA A 758 10.07 -0.81 8.45
CA ALA A 758 8.84 -0.06 8.68
C ALA A 758 7.68 -0.45 7.76
N GLN A 759 7.90 -1.18 6.66
CA GLN A 759 6.81 -1.73 5.86
C GLN A 759 5.92 -2.69 6.67
N CYS A 760 6.50 -3.41 7.63
CA CYS A 760 5.79 -4.31 8.54
C CYS A 760 5.60 -3.71 9.93
N HIS A 761 6.63 -3.01 10.46
CA HIS A 761 6.63 -2.44 11.81
C HIS A 761 6.16 -0.98 11.79
N ARG A 762 4.86 -0.78 11.67
CA ARG A 762 4.14 0.51 11.73
C ARG A 762 2.72 0.31 12.24
N PRO A 763 2.02 1.36 12.70
CA PRO A 763 0.60 1.25 13.04
C PRO A 763 -0.22 0.67 11.88
N GLY A 764 -1.01 -0.36 12.18
CA GLY A 764 -1.79 -1.09 11.16
C GLY A 764 -0.99 -2.06 10.31
N GLY A 765 0.30 -2.23 10.55
CA GLY A 765 1.12 -3.25 9.88
C GLY A 765 0.76 -4.69 10.29
N PRO A 766 1.27 -5.70 9.57
CA PRO A 766 0.89 -7.10 9.78
C PRO A 766 1.57 -7.74 11.00
N THR A 767 2.54 -7.07 11.61
CA THR A 767 3.27 -7.65 12.74
C THR A 767 2.48 -7.55 14.04
N PRO A 768 2.59 -8.53 14.95
CA PRO A 768 1.90 -8.51 16.24
C PRO A 768 2.55 -7.56 17.25
N THR A 769 3.35 -6.60 16.81
CA THR A 769 4.07 -5.67 17.69
C THR A 769 3.58 -4.24 17.48
N SER A 770 3.59 -3.45 18.55
CA SER A 770 3.19 -2.03 18.51
C SER A 770 4.33 -1.08 18.05
N MET A 771 5.41 -1.63 17.51
CA MET A 771 6.58 -0.85 17.08
C MET A 771 6.24 0.01 15.85
N ASP A 772 6.75 1.25 15.84
CA ASP A 772 6.71 2.13 14.67
C ASP A 772 8.14 2.53 14.29
N LEU A 773 8.65 1.88 13.25
CA LEU A 773 10.04 2.06 12.80
C LEU A 773 10.18 3.08 11.65
N ARG A 774 9.12 3.84 11.33
CA ARG A 774 9.17 4.87 10.29
C ARG A 774 10.17 5.97 10.64
N ALA A 775 10.87 6.49 9.64
CA ALA A 775 11.87 7.54 9.82
C ALA A 775 11.28 8.82 10.44
N ALA A 776 10.02 9.14 10.15
CA ALA A 776 9.34 10.30 10.71
C ALA A 776 8.92 10.14 12.18
N THR A 777 8.88 8.92 12.73
CA THR A 777 8.45 8.67 14.13
C THR A 777 9.60 8.98 15.08
N ALA A 778 9.39 9.84 16.04
CA ALA A 778 10.41 10.15 17.05
C ALA A 778 10.80 8.90 17.88
N LEU A 779 12.06 8.78 18.30
CA LEU A 779 12.57 7.62 19.05
C LEU A 779 11.69 7.28 20.28
N ALA A 780 11.24 8.27 21.01
CA ALA A 780 10.36 8.09 22.15
C ALA A 780 8.98 7.50 21.81
N ALA A 781 8.51 7.70 20.57
CA ALA A 781 7.22 7.21 20.07
C ALA A 781 7.31 5.89 19.27
N MET A 782 8.52 5.37 19.07
CA MET A 782 8.71 4.13 18.30
C MET A 782 8.24 2.86 19.03
N ASN A 783 7.94 2.94 20.32
CA ASN A 783 7.64 1.80 21.19
C ASN A 783 8.75 0.71 21.21
N THR A 784 10.00 1.11 21.03
CA THR A 784 11.16 0.20 20.95
C THR A 784 12.18 0.46 22.04
N CYS A 785 12.36 1.74 22.40
CA CYS A 785 13.41 2.15 23.32
C CYS A 785 13.10 1.68 24.76
N ASN A 786 14.01 0.88 25.34
CA ASN A 786 13.87 0.17 26.61
C ASN A 786 12.62 -0.73 26.72
N ALA A 787 11.91 -0.99 25.60
CA ALA A 787 10.77 -1.88 25.55
C ALA A 787 11.20 -3.34 25.74
N ASN A 788 10.38 -4.13 26.40
CA ASN A 788 10.58 -5.57 26.52
C ASN A 788 10.30 -6.25 25.16
N PRO A 789 11.12 -7.22 24.73
CA PRO A 789 10.84 -7.95 23.50
C PRO A 789 9.65 -8.91 23.68
N GLN A 790 8.63 -8.74 22.85
CA GLN A 790 7.37 -9.50 22.91
C GLN A 790 7.53 -10.94 22.38
N SER A 791 8.36 -11.13 21.35
CA SER A 791 8.64 -12.45 20.76
C SER A 791 9.94 -13.07 21.31
N GLY A 792 10.17 -12.91 22.63
CA GLY A 792 11.32 -13.50 23.33
C GLY A 792 12.62 -12.71 23.25
N GLY A 793 13.41 -12.80 24.30
CA GLY A 793 14.70 -12.10 24.46
C GLY A 793 15.92 -12.82 23.86
N LEU A 794 15.74 -13.92 23.09
CA LEU A 794 16.80 -14.71 22.45
C LEU A 794 17.89 -15.20 23.42
N GLY A 795 17.56 -15.44 24.71
CA GLY A 795 18.51 -15.81 25.74
C GLY A 795 19.41 -14.67 26.23
N ILE A 796 19.16 -13.42 25.79
CA ILE A 796 19.94 -12.25 26.18
C ILE A 796 19.48 -11.76 27.57
N THR A 797 20.39 -11.69 28.53
CA THR A 797 20.09 -11.20 29.88
C THR A 797 19.67 -9.72 29.84
N ASN A 798 18.54 -9.38 30.46
CA ASN A 798 17.95 -8.04 30.45
C ASN A 798 17.74 -7.48 29.03
N ALA A 799 17.34 -8.31 28.08
CA ALA A 799 17.05 -7.93 26.72
C ALA A 799 16.06 -6.77 26.63
N ARG A 800 16.27 -5.90 25.63
CA ARG A 800 15.34 -4.85 25.23
C ARG A 800 15.20 -4.88 23.70
N VAL A 801 14.12 -4.34 23.19
CA VAL A 801 14.00 -4.18 21.73
C VAL A 801 15.14 -3.28 21.24
N ILE A 802 15.29 -2.10 21.83
CA ILE A 802 16.48 -1.24 21.74
C ILE A 802 16.92 -0.90 23.16
N ALA A 803 18.13 -1.28 23.55
CA ALA A 803 18.77 -0.87 24.80
C ALA A 803 19.73 0.30 24.50
N PRO A 804 19.40 1.55 24.83
CA PRO A 804 20.27 2.70 24.55
C PRO A 804 21.66 2.50 25.14
N GLY A 805 22.69 2.75 24.35
CA GLY A 805 24.09 2.57 24.72
C GLY A 805 24.59 1.12 24.77
N ASP A 806 23.73 0.13 24.44
CA ASP A 806 24.08 -1.28 24.58
C ASP A 806 23.44 -2.14 23.47
N ALA A 807 24.09 -2.21 22.33
CA ALA A 807 23.61 -3.00 21.20
C ALA A 807 23.60 -4.52 21.49
N ALA A 808 24.44 -5.00 22.41
CA ALA A 808 24.49 -6.42 22.77
C ALA A 808 23.22 -6.89 23.51
N ARG A 809 22.51 -5.97 24.19
CA ARG A 809 21.21 -6.25 24.83
C ARG A 809 20.03 -5.90 23.94
N SER A 810 20.27 -5.45 22.71
CA SER A 810 19.22 -5.01 21.77
C SER A 810 18.80 -6.14 20.86
N VAL A 811 17.58 -6.66 21.08
CA VAL A 811 16.99 -7.75 20.26
C VAL A 811 16.86 -7.36 18.81
N LEU A 812 16.62 -6.08 18.49
CA LEU A 812 16.58 -5.58 17.12
C LEU A 812 17.85 -5.95 16.36
N VAL A 813 19.04 -5.64 16.93
CA VAL A 813 20.34 -5.97 16.32
C VAL A 813 20.57 -7.49 16.29
N ALA A 814 20.21 -8.18 17.38
CA ALA A 814 20.40 -9.63 17.48
C ALA A 814 19.58 -10.41 16.44
N ARG A 815 18.34 -9.96 16.15
CA ARG A 815 17.48 -10.59 15.12
C ARG A 815 17.94 -10.31 13.70
N MET A 816 18.50 -9.15 13.44
CA MET A 816 19.09 -8.84 12.13
C MET A 816 20.32 -9.68 11.83
N ASN A 817 21.10 -10.02 12.88
CA ASN A 817 22.36 -10.75 12.77
C ASN A 817 22.19 -12.28 12.79
N ARG A 818 21.07 -12.79 12.27
CA ARG A 818 20.77 -14.23 12.21
C ARG A 818 19.88 -14.58 11.03
N ARG A 819 19.82 -15.88 10.68
CA ARG A 819 18.98 -16.41 9.61
C ARG A 819 18.32 -17.75 10.03
N ASP A 820 17.87 -17.81 11.28
CA ASP A 820 17.03 -18.88 11.81
C ASP A 820 15.59 -18.37 11.95
N VAL A 821 14.70 -19.14 12.54
CA VAL A 821 13.29 -18.81 12.79
C VAL A 821 13.07 -17.47 13.52
N ASN A 822 14.09 -16.92 14.14
CA ASN A 822 14.04 -15.63 14.83
C ASN A 822 14.66 -14.49 14.02
N ALA A 823 14.98 -14.70 12.74
CA ALA A 823 15.59 -13.68 11.88
C ALA A 823 14.64 -12.51 11.62
N MET A 824 15.22 -11.33 11.38
CA MET A 824 14.54 -10.18 10.80
C MET A 824 15.37 -9.62 9.65
N PRO A 825 14.75 -9.38 8.48
CA PRO A 825 13.37 -9.74 8.12
C PRO A 825 13.15 -11.27 8.08
N PRO A 826 11.93 -11.75 8.34
CA PRO A 826 11.63 -13.19 8.39
C PRO A 826 11.53 -13.82 7.00
N ILE A 827 11.35 -13.02 5.97
CA ILE A 827 11.19 -13.43 4.55
C ILE A 827 12.06 -12.58 3.63
N GLY A 828 12.32 -13.09 2.43
CA GLY A 828 12.96 -12.35 1.34
C GLY A 828 14.47 -12.15 1.47
N SER A 829 15.14 -12.75 2.46
CA SER A 829 16.60 -12.69 2.62
C SER A 829 17.14 -13.91 3.34
N ASN A 830 18.19 -14.52 2.73
CA ASN A 830 18.95 -15.63 3.31
C ASN A 830 20.35 -15.21 3.76
N VAL A 831 20.76 -13.98 3.49
CA VAL A 831 22.10 -13.48 3.82
C VAL A 831 22.01 -12.31 4.80
N ILE A 832 22.85 -12.36 5.85
CA ILE A 832 22.91 -11.27 6.83
C ILE A 832 23.46 -10.01 6.15
N ASP A 833 22.75 -8.87 6.31
CA ASP A 833 23.29 -7.56 5.96
C ASP A 833 24.27 -7.08 7.03
N ALA A 834 25.53 -7.47 6.88
CA ALA A 834 26.57 -7.11 7.83
C ALA A 834 26.75 -5.58 7.96
N SER A 835 26.52 -4.83 6.87
CA SER A 835 26.61 -3.36 6.86
C SER A 835 25.45 -2.73 7.64
N GLY A 836 24.22 -3.22 7.45
CA GLY A 836 23.03 -2.79 8.19
C GLY A 836 23.14 -3.12 9.68
N VAL A 837 23.63 -4.32 10.03
CA VAL A 837 23.90 -4.72 11.42
C VAL A 837 24.95 -3.79 12.06
N ALA A 838 26.05 -3.49 11.35
CA ALA A 838 27.07 -2.58 11.85
C ALA A 838 26.54 -1.17 12.06
N LEU A 839 25.74 -0.66 11.10
CA LEU A 839 25.11 0.66 11.19
C LEU A 839 24.20 0.78 12.42
N LEU A 840 23.28 -0.17 12.59
CA LEU A 840 22.35 -0.14 13.72
C LEU A 840 23.05 -0.42 15.06
N THR A 841 24.09 -1.24 15.08
CA THR A 841 24.95 -1.42 16.26
C THR A 841 25.60 -0.11 16.68
N ALA A 842 26.19 0.61 15.74
CA ALA A 842 26.81 1.91 16.01
C ALA A 842 25.79 2.94 16.48
N TRP A 843 24.63 3.00 15.84
CA TRP A 843 23.54 3.89 16.22
C TRP A 843 23.02 3.61 17.62
N VAL A 844 22.69 2.34 17.94
CA VAL A 844 22.19 1.96 19.28
C VAL A 844 23.19 2.30 20.36
N ASN A 845 24.50 2.05 20.11
CA ASN A 845 25.58 2.39 21.07
C ASN A 845 25.77 3.89 21.26
N SER A 846 25.36 4.71 20.27
CA SER A 846 25.43 6.17 20.37
C SER A 846 24.26 6.79 21.16
N LEU A 847 23.19 6.03 21.40
CA LEU A 847 22.03 6.52 22.13
C LEU A 847 22.33 6.69 23.62
N THR A 848 22.07 7.86 24.15
CA THR A 848 22.22 8.18 25.60
C THR A 848 20.93 7.97 26.38
N GLY A 849 19.80 7.72 25.70
CA GLY A 849 18.47 7.54 26.29
C GLY A 849 17.40 7.38 25.21
N CYS A 850 16.15 7.48 25.61
CA CYS A 850 14.97 7.32 24.75
C CYS A 850 14.36 8.65 24.26
N LEU A 851 15.00 9.79 24.51
CA LEU A 851 14.51 11.11 24.12
C LEU A 851 15.18 11.61 22.85
#